data_12a663a5d62911e46edb903db1042a7b
#
_entry.id   12a663a5d62911e46edb903db1042a7b
#
_cell.length_a   1.000
_cell.length_b   1.000
_cell.length_c   1.000
_cell.angle_alpha   90.00
_cell.angle_beta   90.00
_cell.angle_gamma   90.00
#
_symmetry.space_group_name_H-M   'P 1'
#
loop_
_entity.id
_entity.type
_entity.pdbx_description
1 polymer ?
#
loop_
_entity_poly.entity_id
_entity_poly.type
_entity_poly.pdbx_seq_one_letter_code
_entity_poly.pdbx_strand_id
1 'polypeptide(L)'
;MITLKNVVLRRGAKVILDSAAVTINPGENVGLVGRNGAGKSSLFAMLNGTLHEDGGEFFIPAQWRMAQVAQDMPETEQSATDYVIEGDIVLLAAQAEVTASEISGDGDRMAHAYMELYDSGAHDAQARAQALILGLGFKVAELDNPVNSFSGGWRMRLQLARALMCPSDLLLLDEPTNHLDLDALVWLEAWLKRYQGTMLVISHDREFLDAVTDVTVHIESAKLTRYGGNYSKFEDLRSEQMALQQGAYSKQQDKIAHLQKFIARFKAKASKAKQAQSRVKALDRMEKIAPLLAEADFTFEFKEPANLPNPMLSMSDATFGYPAPEDAPEGTGPTVIVQKVNKSVLAGQRIGILGANGQGKSTLVKTVARALTPIHGEILEGKGLNIGYFAQQELDVLRPADTPLEHMIRLVRETTAAGKLAGQGTREQDLRSFLGTFNFSGDMVKQAVGSMSGGEKARLVLCMIVWQRPNLLLLDEPTNHLDLATREALAMALNEFEGTVMLVSHDRALLRSVCDEFWMVSRGGVEPFDGDLDDYQRYLLDEAKRQREEAKKSTNSPTAAATKVVAAAPAGSDSKKSDTDKKSEAQRRQQQLELTKPLRKELEKIDQKIHSLGAEKISLENLLTTSKVTTEIAQTGRRLKAIETDLVALEERWLELTEKIEVAAA
;
A
#
# COMPACT_ATOMS: atom_id res chain seq x y z
N MET A 1 3.42 19.31 20.06
CA MET A 1 4.21 19.15 18.81
C MET A 1 5.44 18.34 19.09
N ILE A 2 5.89 17.54 18.14
CA ILE A 2 7.16 16.80 18.20
C ILE A 2 8.22 17.66 17.50
N THR A 3 9.39 17.81 18.11
CA THR A 3 10.46 18.65 17.53
C THR A 3 11.79 17.94 17.62
N LEU A 4 12.47 17.82 16.48
CA LEU A 4 13.84 17.39 16.36
C LEU A 4 14.69 18.60 15.93
N LYS A 5 15.80 18.87 16.64
CA LYS A 5 16.74 19.94 16.30
C LYS A 5 18.17 19.40 16.29
N ASN A 6 18.78 19.38 15.11
CA ASN A 6 20.15 18.90 14.89
C ASN A 6 20.39 17.51 15.50
N VAL A 7 19.41 16.62 15.41
CA VAL A 7 19.47 15.27 15.99
C VAL A 7 20.47 14.43 15.21
N VAL A 8 21.35 13.76 15.95
CA VAL A 8 22.26 12.74 15.47
C VAL A 8 21.83 11.41 16.07
N LEU A 9 21.61 10.42 15.21
CA LEU A 9 21.19 9.08 15.61
C LEU A 9 22.08 8.04 14.93
N ARG A 10 22.63 7.09 15.72
CA ARG A 10 23.47 6.02 15.23
C ARG A 10 22.93 4.65 15.63
N ARG A 11 23.23 3.67 14.82
CA ARG A 11 23.01 2.26 15.17
C ARG A 11 24.30 1.49 14.95
N GLY A 12 25.04 1.26 16.03
CA GLY A 12 26.43 0.78 15.95
C GLY A 12 27.31 1.77 15.22
N ALA A 13 28.01 1.34 14.18
CA ALA A 13 28.91 2.20 13.39
C ALA A 13 28.18 3.05 12.33
N LYS A 14 26.90 2.74 12.03
CA LYS A 14 26.14 3.41 10.96
C LYS A 14 25.45 4.67 11.49
N VAL A 15 25.73 5.81 10.85
CA VAL A 15 24.98 7.05 11.07
C VAL A 15 23.62 6.93 10.34
N ILE A 16 22.54 7.06 11.10
CA ILE A 16 21.15 7.00 10.60
C ILE A 16 20.64 8.41 10.32
N LEU A 17 20.83 9.33 11.27
CA LEU A 17 20.52 10.74 11.11
C LEU A 17 21.74 11.57 11.47
N ASP A 18 21.97 12.63 10.70
CA ASP A 18 23.06 13.58 10.93
C ASP A 18 22.51 15.01 10.86
N SER A 19 22.52 15.67 12.02
CA SER A 19 22.02 17.04 12.17
C SER A 19 20.59 17.20 11.60
N ALA A 20 19.74 16.20 11.84
CA ALA A 20 18.39 16.18 11.32
C ALA A 20 17.47 17.11 12.12
N ALA A 21 16.63 17.85 11.42
CA ALA A 21 15.65 18.76 12.02
C ALA A 21 14.31 18.60 11.34
N VAL A 22 13.25 18.41 12.14
CA VAL A 22 11.87 18.36 11.67
C VAL A 22 10.92 18.74 12.80
N THR A 23 9.79 19.35 12.44
CA THR A 23 8.69 19.64 13.38
C THR A 23 7.42 19.00 12.86
N ILE A 24 6.72 18.29 13.75
CA ILE A 24 5.42 17.67 13.51
C ILE A 24 4.42 18.30 14.47
N ASN A 25 3.36 18.88 13.92
CA ASN A 25 2.34 19.58 14.72
C ASN A 25 1.29 18.59 15.25
N PRO A 26 0.58 18.92 16.33
CA PRO A 26 -0.53 18.12 16.82
C PRO A 26 -1.61 17.96 15.75
N GLY A 27 -2.16 16.74 15.61
CA GLY A 27 -3.22 16.43 14.65
C GLY A 27 -2.75 16.26 13.21
N GLU A 28 -1.44 16.29 12.93
CA GLU A 28 -0.92 15.99 11.59
C GLU A 28 -0.83 14.49 11.35
N ASN A 29 -1.23 14.06 10.15
CA ASN A 29 -1.06 12.70 9.64
C ASN A 29 0.19 12.68 8.75
N VAL A 30 1.26 12.07 9.24
CA VAL A 30 2.59 12.14 8.62
C VAL A 30 2.97 10.80 8.01
N GLY A 31 3.25 10.76 6.70
CA GLY A 31 3.90 9.64 6.02
C GLY A 31 5.42 9.74 6.15
N LEU A 32 6.05 8.75 6.75
CA LEU A 32 7.51 8.66 6.83
C LEU A 32 8.04 7.79 5.71
N VAL A 33 8.70 8.38 4.74
CA VAL A 33 9.16 7.71 3.52
C VAL A 33 10.68 7.73 3.39
N GLY A 34 11.23 6.78 2.66
CA GLY A 34 12.66 6.62 2.44
C GLY A 34 13.01 5.18 2.08
N ARG A 35 14.21 4.97 1.52
CA ARG A 35 14.68 3.63 1.11
C ARG A 35 14.73 2.64 2.27
N ASN A 36 14.76 1.35 1.95
CA ASN A 36 15.03 0.33 2.95
C ASN A 36 16.41 0.54 3.57
N GLY A 37 16.48 0.44 4.90
CA GLY A 37 17.72 0.73 5.64
C GLY A 37 18.09 2.21 5.79
N ALA A 38 17.22 3.16 5.37
CA ALA A 38 17.42 4.61 5.59
C ALA A 38 17.24 5.03 7.06
N GLY A 39 16.63 4.15 7.89
CA GLY A 39 16.49 4.41 9.31
C GLY A 39 15.07 4.74 9.78
N LYS A 40 14.03 4.47 8.98
CA LYS A 40 12.64 4.70 9.36
C LYS A 40 12.27 4.08 10.71
N SER A 41 12.49 2.76 10.87
CA SER A 41 12.22 2.06 12.13
C SER A 41 13.15 2.49 13.28
N SER A 42 14.38 2.99 12.99
CA SER A 42 15.25 3.57 14.02
C SER A 42 14.72 4.90 14.52
N LEU A 43 14.12 5.72 13.66
CA LEU A 43 13.42 6.93 14.06
C LEU A 43 12.21 6.58 14.94
N PHE A 44 11.44 5.54 14.61
CA PHE A 44 10.34 5.06 15.47
C PHE A 44 10.85 4.56 16.83
N ALA A 45 11.98 3.84 16.83
CA ALA A 45 12.62 3.40 18.07
C ALA A 45 13.09 4.57 18.96
N MET A 46 13.48 5.69 18.35
CA MET A 46 13.79 6.92 19.08
C MET A 46 12.51 7.59 19.61
N LEU A 47 11.45 7.65 18.80
CA LEU A 47 10.17 8.24 19.22
C LEU A 47 9.54 7.48 20.38
N ASN A 48 9.63 6.16 20.41
CA ASN A 48 9.11 5.32 21.49
C ASN A 48 10.04 5.18 22.70
N GLY A 49 11.22 5.83 22.66
CA GLY A 49 12.19 5.84 23.78
C GLY A 49 13.03 4.58 23.92
N THR A 50 12.97 3.61 22.97
CA THR A 50 13.84 2.42 23.00
C THR A 50 15.24 2.70 22.46
N LEU A 51 15.43 3.77 21.71
CA LEU A 51 16.69 4.27 21.19
C LEU A 51 16.82 5.75 21.55
N HIS A 52 18.00 6.17 22.03
CA HIS A 52 18.27 7.56 22.39
C HIS A 52 19.12 8.23 21.32
N GLU A 53 18.97 9.54 21.17
CA GLU A 53 19.81 10.37 20.31
C GLU A 53 21.25 10.43 20.82
N ASP A 54 22.21 10.42 19.90
CA ASP A 54 23.64 10.61 20.21
C ASP A 54 23.99 12.10 20.34
N GLY A 55 23.12 12.99 19.87
CA GLY A 55 23.31 14.44 19.94
C GLY A 55 22.13 15.20 19.36
N GLY A 56 22.05 16.50 19.66
CA GLY A 56 20.94 17.37 19.30
C GLY A 56 19.88 17.46 20.39
N GLU A 57 18.71 17.96 20.04
CA GLU A 57 17.56 18.10 20.94
C GLU A 57 16.34 17.38 20.35
N PHE A 58 15.74 16.53 21.13
CA PHE A 58 14.52 15.80 20.80
C PHE A 58 13.45 16.08 21.85
N PHE A 59 12.23 16.39 21.43
CA PHE A 59 11.12 16.71 22.32
C PHE A 59 9.81 16.08 21.83
N ILE A 60 9.16 15.35 22.75
CA ILE A 60 7.76 14.92 22.67
C ILE A 60 7.06 15.40 23.96
N PRO A 61 5.82 15.92 23.91
CA PRO A 61 5.09 16.26 25.11
C PRO A 61 4.91 15.06 26.04
N ALA A 62 5.35 15.19 27.29
CA ALA A 62 5.35 14.08 28.27
C ALA A 62 3.93 13.55 28.58
N GLN A 63 2.89 14.37 28.39
CA GLN A 63 1.49 13.97 28.59
C GLN A 63 0.88 13.20 27.41
N TRP A 64 1.58 13.12 26.27
CA TRP A 64 1.05 12.40 25.13
C TRP A 64 1.10 10.89 25.37
N ARG A 65 -0.05 10.26 25.18
CA ARG A 65 -0.16 8.80 25.16
C ARG A 65 0.22 8.30 23.77
N MET A 66 1.16 7.38 23.74
CA MET A 66 1.65 6.81 22.51
C MET A 66 1.11 5.39 22.33
N ALA A 67 0.59 5.10 21.14
CA ALA A 67 0.28 3.76 20.69
C ALA A 67 1.21 3.38 19.54
N GLN A 68 1.69 2.15 19.56
CA GLN A 68 2.52 1.58 18.51
C GLN A 68 2.12 0.13 18.27
N VAL A 69 2.17 -0.30 17.02
CA VAL A 69 2.05 -1.73 16.68
C VAL A 69 3.35 -2.42 17.07
N ALA A 70 3.28 -3.38 18.00
CA ALA A 70 4.45 -4.18 18.36
C ALA A 70 4.83 -5.11 17.19
N GLN A 71 6.13 -5.32 17.00
CA GLN A 71 6.64 -6.20 15.94
C GLN A 71 6.70 -7.67 16.37
N ASP A 72 6.66 -7.93 17.69
CA ASP A 72 6.67 -9.27 18.23
C ASP A 72 5.30 -9.94 18.10
N MET A 73 5.30 -11.21 17.66
CA MET A 73 4.05 -11.96 17.54
C MET A 73 3.53 -12.36 18.92
N PRO A 74 2.25 -12.04 19.23
CA PRO A 74 1.69 -12.44 20.51
C PRO A 74 1.49 -13.96 20.57
N GLU A 75 1.92 -14.55 21.69
CA GLU A 75 1.71 -15.97 22.02
C GLU A 75 0.99 -16.06 23.37
N THR A 76 -0.32 -15.91 23.36
CA THR A 76 -1.15 -15.96 24.56
C THR A 76 -2.39 -16.83 24.32
N GLU A 77 -2.91 -17.42 25.39
CA GLU A 77 -4.17 -18.19 25.40
C GLU A 77 -5.40 -17.32 25.63
N GLN A 78 -5.22 -16.01 25.80
CA GLN A 78 -6.32 -15.07 25.94
C GLN A 78 -7.21 -15.06 24.70
N SER A 79 -8.49 -14.72 24.88
CA SER A 79 -9.39 -14.49 23.75
C SER A 79 -8.93 -13.30 22.89
N ALA A 80 -9.23 -13.31 21.60
CA ALA A 80 -8.92 -12.21 20.71
C ALA A 80 -9.52 -10.88 21.22
N THR A 81 -10.74 -10.92 21.78
CA THR A 81 -11.41 -9.74 22.34
C THR A 81 -10.67 -9.20 23.55
N ASP A 82 -10.34 -10.04 24.54
CA ASP A 82 -9.65 -9.62 25.76
C ASP A 82 -8.26 -9.07 25.45
N TYR A 83 -7.53 -9.73 24.54
CA TYR A 83 -6.22 -9.29 24.08
C TYR A 83 -6.25 -7.88 23.47
N VAL A 84 -7.28 -7.56 22.70
CA VAL A 84 -7.42 -6.23 22.09
C VAL A 84 -7.83 -5.18 23.14
N ILE A 85 -8.71 -5.52 24.10
CA ILE A 85 -9.09 -4.64 25.21
C ILE A 85 -7.87 -4.20 26.02
N GLU A 86 -6.90 -5.07 26.22
CA GLU A 86 -5.64 -4.71 26.91
C GLU A 86 -4.81 -3.63 26.19
N GLY A 87 -5.16 -3.26 24.96
CA GLY A 87 -4.60 -2.09 24.28
C GLY A 87 -5.02 -0.76 24.90
N ASP A 88 -6.17 -0.72 25.60
CA ASP A 88 -6.65 0.47 26.28
C ASP A 88 -6.00 0.59 27.68
N ILE A 89 -4.80 1.19 27.70
CA ILE A 89 -4.01 1.38 28.92
C ILE A 89 -4.72 2.22 29.99
N VAL A 90 -5.61 3.13 29.59
CA VAL A 90 -6.37 3.98 30.49
C VAL A 90 -7.43 3.12 31.22
N LEU A 91 -8.12 2.28 30.46
CA LEU A 91 -9.08 1.35 31.00
C LEU A 91 -8.42 0.35 31.97
N LEU A 92 -7.26 -0.22 31.59
CA LEU A 92 -6.52 -1.14 32.47
C LEU A 92 -6.08 -0.48 33.78
N ALA A 93 -5.59 0.76 33.70
CA ALA A 93 -5.20 1.52 34.89
C ALA A 93 -6.41 1.79 35.81
N ALA A 94 -7.56 2.15 35.23
CA ALA A 94 -8.80 2.36 36.00
C ALA A 94 -9.31 1.06 36.64
N GLN A 95 -9.24 -0.07 35.94
CA GLN A 95 -9.59 -1.39 36.50
C GLN A 95 -8.66 -1.81 37.65
N ALA A 96 -7.35 -1.56 37.49
CA ALA A 96 -6.37 -1.83 38.56
C ALA A 96 -6.63 -0.96 39.80
N GLU A 97 -6.99 0.32 39.60
CA GLU A 97 -7.31 1.25 40.71
C GLU A 97 -8.60 0.86 41.42
N VAL A 98 -9.64 0.38 40.70
CA VAL A 98 -10.84 -0.19 41.33
C VAL A 98 -10.46 -1.37 42.23
N THR A 99 -9.68 -2.32 41.71
CA THR A 99 -9.24 -3.49 42.49
C THR A 99 -8.43 -3.08 43.74
N ALA A 100 -7.53 -2.10 43.58
CA ALA A 100 -6.73 -1.58 44.68
C ALA A 100 -7.58 -0.83 45.73
N SER A 101 -8.59 -0.07 45.30
CA SER A 101 -9.50 0.66 46.19
C SER A 101 -10.41 -0.28 46.99
N GLU A 102 -10.89 -1.37 46.36
CA GLU A 102 -11.66 -2.45 47.03
C GLU A 102 -10.85 -3.15 48.13
N ILE A 103 -9.56 -3.43 47.86
CA ILE A 103 -8.66 -4.04 48.86
C ILE A 103 -8.41 -3.08 50.02
N SER A 104 -8.30 -1.74 49.75
CA SER A 104 -8.04 -0.73 50.79
C SER A 104 -9.25 -0.45 51.68
N GLY A 105 -10.48 -0.74 51.23
CA GLY A 105 -11.72 -0.48 51.92
C GLY A 105 -12.06 1.03 52.11
N ASP A 106 -11.36 1.91 51.42
CA ASP A 106 -11.60 3.36 51.45
C ASP A 106 -12.76 3.74 50.50
N GLY A 107 -13.88 4.16 51.07
CA GLY A 107 -15.11 4.46 50.34
C GLY A 107 -14.97 5.61 49.36
N ASP A 108 -14.23 6.68 49.70
CA ASP A 108 -14.04 7.84 48.85
C ASP A 108 -13.13 7.48 47.65
N ARG A 109 -12.04 6.76 47.92
CA ARG A 109 -11.14 6.21 46.86
C ARG A 109 -11.89 5.29 45.92
N MET A 110 -12.73 4.42 46.47
CA MET A 110 -13.55 3.49 45.67
C MET A 110 -14.53 4.22 44.77
N ALA A 111 -15.22 5.27 45.28
CA ALA A 111 -16.13 6.09 44.48
C ALA A 111 -15.41 6.79 43.31
N HIS A 112 -14.23 7.35 43.56
CA HIS A 112 -13.39 7.95 42.51
C HIS A 112 -12.93 6.93 41.47
N ALA A 113 -12.47 5.76 41.93
CA ALA A 113 -12.01 4.69 41.03
C ALA A 113 -13.13 4.19 40.09
N TYR A 114 -14.35 4.02 40.61
CA TYR A 114 -15.50 3.64 39.77
C TYR A 114 -15.92 4.75 38.80
N MET A 115 -15.79 6.04 39.18
CA MET A 115 -16.00 7.13 38.24
C MET A 115 -14.98 7.13 37.11
N GLU A 116 -13.70 6.99 37.44
CA GLU A 116 -12.61 6.86 36.41
C GLU A 116 -12.82 5.67 35.51
N LEU A 117 -13.27 4.52 36.05
CA LEU A 117 -13.61 3.34 35.28
C LEU A 117 -14.77 3.62 34.30
N TYR A 118 -15.79 4.32 34.74
CA TYR A 118 -16.91 4.71 33.88
C TYR A 118 -16.45 5.69 32.78
N ASP A 119 -15.67 6.71 33.14
CA ASP A 119 -15.16 7.72 32.21
C ASP A 119 -14.16 7.17 31.21
N SER A 120 -13.45 6.07 31.56
CA SER A 120 -12.56 5.34 30.62
C SER A 120 -13.32 4.53 29.55
N GLY A 121 -14.67 4.51 29.61
CA GLY A 121 -15.50 3.78 28.64
C GLY A 121 -15.50 2.26 28.84
N ALA A 122 -15.41 1.78 30.10
CA ALA A 122 -15.46 0.35 30.42
C ALA A 122 -16.73 -0.34 29.91
N HIS A 123 -17.85 0.39 29.87
CA HIS A 123 -19.15 -0.11 29.46
C HIS A 123 -19.25 -0.48 27.96
N ASP A 124 -18.43 0.11 27.09
CA ASP A 124 -18.43 -0.15 25.65
C ASP A 124 -17.12 -0.74 25.13
N ALA A 125 -16.13 -0.96 25.99
CA ALA A 125 -14.80 -1.44 25.63
C ALA A 125 -14.84 -2.74 24.81
N GLN A 126 -15.68 -3.71 25.25
CA GLN A 126 -15.86 -4.96 24.52
C GLN A 126 -16.42 -4.74 23.11
N ALA A 127 -17.42 -3.85 22.96
CA ALA A 127 -18.02 -3.56 21.66
C ALA A 127 -17.03 -2.82 20.73
N ARG A 128 -16.20 -1.90 21.29
CA ARG A 128 -15.12 -1.23 20.55
C ARG A 128 -14.07 -2.21 20.07
N ALA A 129 -13.58 -3.10 20.94
CA ALA A 129 -12.60 -4.12 20.60
C ALA A 129 -13.13 -5.06 19.51
N GLN A 130 -14.35 -5.58 19.67
CA GLN A 130 -14.98 -6.44 18.67
C GLN A 130 -15.18 -5.73 17.33
N ALA A 131 -15.55 -4.44 17.33
CA ALA A 131 -15.68 -3.66 16.10
C ALA A 131 -14.34 -3.48 15.36
N LEU A 132 -13.22 -3.32 16.08
CA LEU A 132 -11.87 -3.28 15.51
C LEU A 132 -11.47 -4.64 14.92
N ILE A 133 -11.68 -5.72 15.65
CA ILE A 133 -11.35 -7.10 15.21
C ILE A 133 -12.15 -7.44 13.96
N LEU A 134 -13.47 -7.25 13.96
CA LEU A 134 -14.33 -7.51 12.80
C LEU A 134 -13.98 -6.63 11.59
N GLY A 135 -13.59 -5.37 11.84
CA GLY A 135 -13.14 -4.45 10.79
C GLY A 135 -11.87 -4.92 10.10
N LEU A 136 -11.00 -5.63 10.80
CA LEU A 136 -9.77 -6.22 10.26
C LEU A 136 -9.98 -7.61 9.63
N GLY A 137 -11.23 -8.02 9.42
CA GLY A 137 -11.60 -9.18 8.62
C GLY A 137 -11.85 -10.48 9.39
N PHE A 138 -11.83 -10.46 10.73
CA PHE A 138 -12.19 -11.63 11.55
C PHE A 138 -13.70 -11.90 11.50
N LYS A 139 -14.07 -13.14 11.77
CA LYS A 139 -15.47 -13.56 11.87
C LYS A 139 -15.96 -13.46 13.30
N VAL A 140 -17.28 -13.31 13.47
CA VAL A 140 -17.90 -13.25 14.79
C VAL A 140 -17.59 -14.50 15.64
N ALA A 141 -17.52 -15.68 15.02
CA ALA A 141 -17.19 -16.94 15.72
C ALA A 141 -15.72 -17.01 16.19
N GLU A 142 -14.86 -16.09 15.74
CA GLU A 142 -13.43 -16.08 16.04
C GLU A 142 -13.07 -15.12 17.19
N LEU A 143 -14.03 -14.29 17.65
CA LEU A 143 -13.82 -13.27 18.68
C LEU A 143 -13.35 -13.82 20.02
N ASP A 144 -13.83 -15.01 20.37
CA ASP A 144 -13.52 -15.68 21.65
C ASP A 144 -12.41 -16.74 21.50
N ASN A 145 -11.86 -16.91 20.28
CA ASN A 145 -10.77 -17.85 20.06
C ASN A 145 -9.48 -17.34 20.71
N PRO A 146 -8.62 -18.24 21.23
CA PRO A 146 -7.33 -17.84 21.78
C PRO A 146 -6.39 -17.33 20.71
N VAL A 147 -5.61 -16.29 21.04
CA VAL A 147 -4.70 -15.60 20.09
C VAL A 147 -3.70 -16.57 19.45
N ASN A 148 -3.17 -17.54 20.20
CA ASN A 148 -2.21 -18.52 19.70
C ASN A 148 -2.81 -19.49 18.67
N SER A 149 -4.14 -19.61 18.55
CA SER A 149 -4.80 -20.44 17.54
C SER A 149 -4.76 -19.83 16.13
N PHE A 150 -4.44 -18.54 16.03
CA PHE A 150 -4.40 -17.83 14.76
C PHE A 150 -3.02 -17.94 14.08
N SER A 151 -3.01 -17.90 12.75
CA SER A 151 -1.76 -17.80 11.98
C SER A 151 -1.04 -16.47 12.24
N GLY A 152 0.26 -16.41 11.91
CA GLY A 152 1.08 -15.21 12.14
C GLY A 152 0.48 -13.92 11.57
N GLY A 153 -0.03 -13.94 10.35
CA GLY A 153 -0.67 -12.76 9.73
C GLY A 153 -1.93 -12.31 10.49
N TRP A 154 -2.74 -13.24 10.97
CA TRP A 154 -3.92 -12.93 11.79
C TRP A 154 -3.54 -12.40 13.17
N ARG A 155 -2.48 -12.94 13.79
CA ARG A 155 -1.94 -12.41 15.05
C ARG A 155 -1.43 -10.96 14.89
N MET A 156 -0.79 -10.64 13.76
CA MET A 156 -0.39 -9.26 13.47
C MET A 156 -1.57 -8.31 13.29
N ARG A 157 -2.69 -8.78 12.74
CA ARG A 157 -3.94 -7.99 12.69
C ARG A 157 -4.51 -7.73 14.09
N LEU A 158 -4.42 -8.69 15.02
CA LEU A 158 -4.81 -8.48 16.42
C LEU A 158 -3.88 -7.47 17.12
N GLN A 159 -2.58 -7.48 16.83
CA GLN A 159 -1.65 -6.45 17.31
C GLN A 159 -2.04 -5.05 16.81
N LEU A 160 -2.42 -4.95 15.54
CA LEU A 160 -2.92 -3.70 14.98
C LEU A 160 -4.22 -3.27 15.70
N ALA A 161 -5.19 -4.18 15.86
CA ALA A 161 -6.43 -3.89 16.59
C ALA A 161 -6.14 -3.39 18.02
N ARG A 162 -5.19 -4.01 18.72
CA ARG A 162 -4.76 -3.64 20.07
C ARG A 162 -4.16 -2.22 20.10
N ALA A 163 -3.33 -1.87 19.10
CA ALA A 163 -2.78 -0.52 18.99
C ALA A 163 -3.86 0.53 18.70
N LEU A 164 -4.84 0.19 17.85
CA LEU A 164 -5.98 1.07 17.53
C LEU A 164 -6.98 1.21 18.69
N MET A 165 -7.01 0.25 19.63
CA MET A 165 -7.85 0.31 20.84
C MET A 165 -7.33 1.34 21.83
N CYS A 166 -6.03 1.63 21.83
CA CYS A 166 -5.41 2.61 22.72
C CYS A 166 -5.92 4.04 22.41
N PRO A 167 -6.48 4.76 23.39
CA PRO A 167 -6.82 6.17 23.23
C PRO A 167 -5.54 7.01 23.24
N SER A 168 -4.90 7.14 22.09
CA SER A 168 -3.57 7.74 21.93
C SER A 168 -3.63 9.16 21.37
N ASP A 169 -2.65 9.98 21.76
CA ASP A 169 -2.38 11.31 21.20
C ASP A 169 -1.37 11.23 20.05
N LEU A 170 -0.55 10.15 20.05
CA LEU A 170 0.42 9.81 19.01
C LEU A 170 0.30 8.33 18.62
N LEU A 171 0.01 8.07 17.36
CA LEU A 171 -0.09 6.74 16.81
C LEU A 171 1.07 6.47 15.85
N LEU A 172 1.88 5.45 16.14
CA LEU A 172 3.01 5.02 15.31
C LEU A 172 2.66 3.71 14.61
N LEU A 173 2.60 3.74 13.27
CA LEU A 173 2.29 2.59 12.44
C LEU A 173 3.48 2.24 11.54
N ASP A 174 4.10 1.08 11.78
CA ASP A 174 5.20 0.57 10.95
C ASP A 174 4.66 -0.54 10.05
N GLU A 175 4.53 -0.26 8.75
CA GLU A 175 3.99 -1.15 7.71
C GLU A 175 2.64 -1.79 8.08
N PRO A 176 1.62 -1.01 8.45
CA PRO A 176 0.33 -1.55 8.90
C PRO A 176 -0.44 -2.27 7.79
N THR A 177 -0.08 -2.04 6.54
CA THR A 177 -0.70 -2.65 5.36
C THR A 177 -0.23 -4.08 5.11
N ASN A 178 0.90 -4.48 5.69
CA ASN A 178 1.39 -5.84 5.57
C ASN A 178 0.39 -6.82 6.18
N HIS A 179 0.13 -7.93 5.47
CA HIS A 179 -0.81 -8.98 5.87
C HIS A 179 -2.30 -8.59 5.90
N LEU A 180 -2.66 -7.36 5.47
CA LEU A 180 -4.06 -6.98 5.28
C LEU A 180 -4.51 -7.35 3.88
N ASP A 181 -5.75 -7.84 3.76
CA ASP A 181 -6.43 -7.92 2.48
C ASP A 181 -7.07 -6.57 2.12
N LEU A 182 -7.54 -6.45 0.90
CA LEU A 182 -8.12 -5.20 0.41
C LEU A 182 -9.31 -4.72 1.27
N ASP A 183 -10.09 -5.65 1.83
CA ASP A 183 -11.24 -5.34 2.70
C ASP A 183 -10.79 -4.68 4.00
N ALA A 184 -9.83 -5.31 4.68
CA ALA A 184 -9.25 -4.79 5.92
C ALA A 184 -8.50 -3.48 5.68
N LEU A 185 -7.83 -3.32 4.52
CA LEU A 185 -7.13 -2.11 4.14
C LEU A 185 -8.10 -0.92 3.96
N VAL A 186 -9.18 -1.10 3.21
CA VAL A 186 -10.22 -0.07 3.00
C VAL A 186 -10.86 0.33 4.33
N TRP A 187 -11.11 -0.66 5.20
CA TRP A 187 -11.63 -0.38 6.53
C TRP A 187 -10.64 0.42 7.39
N LEU A 188 -9.35 0.03 7.36
CA LEU A 188 -8.30 0.73 8.10
C LEU A 188 -8.14 2.18 7.63
N GLU A 189 -8.14 2.43 6.32
CA GLU A 189 -8.13 3.79 5.74
C GLU A 189 -9.29 4.63 6.27
N ALA A 190 -10.52 4.07 6.27
CA ALA A 190 -11.69 4.75 6.74
C ALA A 190 -11.64 5.04 8.25
N TRP A 191 -10.99 4.17 9.04
CA TRP A 191 -10.79 4.36 10.46
C TRP A 191 -9.74 5.45 10.72
N LEU A 192 -8.58 5.39 10.06
CA LEU A 192 -7.47 6.34 10.23
C LEU A 192 -7.87 7.77 9.81
N LYS A 193 -8.70 7.95 8.79
CA LYS A 193 -9.25 9.26 8.39
C LYS A 193 -10.09 9.93 9.48
N ARG A 194 -10.58 9.17 10.45
CA ARG A 194 -11.37 9.70 11.60
C ARG A 194 -10.54 9.89 12.86
N TYR A 195 -9.30 9.41 12.83
CA TYR A 195 -8.40 9.55 13.97
C TYR A 195 -8.04 11.01 14.20
N GLN A 196 -8.19 11.49 15.46
CA GLN A 196 -8.03 12.91 15.81
C GLN A 196 -6.63 13.24 16.35
N GLY A 197 -5.84 12.22 16.72
CA GLY A 197 -4.48 12.40 17.22
C GLY A 197 -3.46 12.67 16.11
N THR A 198 -2.20 12.77 16.50
CA THR A 198 -1.09 12.85 15.57
C THR A 198 -0.71 11.43 15.13
N MET A 199 -0.54 11.20 13.84
CA MET A 199 -0.16 9.90 13.32
C MET A 199 1.15 9.99 12.54
N LEU A 200 2.05 9.03 12.78
CA LEU A 200 3.19 8.76 11.90
C LEU A 200 3.05 7.36 11.33
N VAL A 201 3.08 7.26 10.02
CA VAL A 201 2.94 5.98 9.32
C VAL A 201 4.12 5.75 8.38
N ILE A 202 4.71 4.57 8.47
CA ILE A 202 5.64 4.02 7.48
C ILE A 202 4.83 3.04 6.65
N SER A 203 4.80 3.23 5.34
CA SER A 203 4.21 2.25 4.42
C SER A 203 4.91 2.32 3.06
N HIS A 204 4.87 1.21 2.35
CA HIS A 204 5.28 1.08 0.96
C HIS A 204 4.07 1.02 0.00
N ASP A 205 2.86 1.24 0.49
CA ASP A 205 1.65 1.39 -0.30
C ASP A 205 1.37 2.86 -0.59
N ARG A 206 1.48 3.27 -1.87
CA ARG A 206 1.30 4.66 -2.32
C ARG A 206 -0.14 5.12 -2.12
N GLU A 207 -1.12 4.31 -2.53
CA GLU A 207 -2.54 4.68 -2.45
C GLU A 207 -2.98 4.81 -0.99
N PHE A 208 -2.46 3.95 -0.12
CA PHE A 208 -2.70 4.05 1.32
C PHE A 208 -2.12 5.34 1.90
N LEU A 209 -0.85 5.68 1.59
CA LEU A 209 -0.24 6.93 2.04
C LEU A 209 -1.01 8.15 1.54
N ASP A 210 -1.42 8.15 0.25
CA ASP A 210 -2.23 9.23 -0.31
C ASP A 210 -3.59 9.37 0.35
N ALA A 211 -4.17 8.26 0.80
CA ALA A 211 -5.48 8.25 1.42
C ALA A 211 -5.47 8.76 2.88
N VAL A 212 -4.35 8.57 3.62
CA VAL A 212 -4.32 8.77 5.08
C VAL A 212 -3.35 9.84 5.55
N THR A 213 -2.46 10.38 4.69
CA THR A 213 -1.45 11.37 5.09
C THR A 213 -1.66 12.74 4.47
N ASP A 214 -1.38 13.80 5.25
CA ASP A 214 -1.44 15.19 4.84
C ASP A 214 -0.04 15.84 4.75
N VAL A 215 0.95 15.19 5.32
CA VAL A 215 2.35 15.62 5.37
C VAL A 215 3.24 14.42 5.07
N THR A 216 4.28 14.63 4.28
CA THR A 216 5.30 13.61 4.01
C THR A 216 6.65 14.04 4.56
N VAL A 217 7.29 13.19 5.36
CA VAL A 217 8.66 13.37 5.85
C VAL A 217 9.56 12.35 5.16
N HIS A 218 10.52 12.85 4.38
CA HIS A 218 11.44 12.03 3.62
C HIS A 218 12.79 11.91 4.32
N ILE A 219 13.28 10.67 4.49
CA ILE A 219 14.63 10.37 4.98
C ILE A 219 15.53 10.13 3.78
N GLU A 220 16.46 11.04 3.55
CA GLU A 220 17.47 10.92 2.49
C GLU A 220 18.81 11.46 2.96
N SER A 221 19.90 10.76 2.65
CA SER A 221 21.27 11.17 3.03
C SER A 221 21.41 11.53 4.51
N ALA A 222 20.82 10.73 5.39
CA ALA A 222 20.78 10.91 6.85
C ALA A 222 20.11 12.21 7.32
N LYS A 223 19.30 12.85 6.49
CA LYS A 223 18.53 14.06 6.81
C LYS A 223 17.03 13.82 6.72
N LEU A 224 16.27 14.64 7.41
CA LEU A 224 14.82 14.68 7.36
C LEU A 224 14.38 15.92 6.59
N THR A 225 13.57 15.72 5.54
CA THR A 225 12.97 16.82 4.79
C THR A 225 11.45 16.68 4.84
N ARG A 226 10.77 17.75 5.29
CA ARG A 226 9.32 17.79 5.40
C ARG A 226 8.72 18.43 4.16
N TYR A 227 7.73 17.76 3.57
CA TYR A 227 6.92 18.22 2.45
C TYR A 227 5.46 18.34 2.89
N GLY A 228 4.79 19.40 2.49
CA GLY A 228 3.34 19.55 2.69
C GLY A 228 2.59 18.82 1.59
N GLY A 229 1.59 18.03 1.99
CA GLY A 229 0.80 17.21 1.09
C GLY A 229 1.05 15.71 1.27
N ASN A 230 0.21 14.91 0.61
CA ASN A 230 0.29 13.46 0.59
C ASN A 230 1.51 12.97 -0.21
N TYR A 231 1.61 11.64 -0.39
CA TYR A 231 2.76 11.03 -1.06
C TYR A 231 2.90 11.46 -2.53
N SER A 232 1.80 11.49 -3.30
CA SER A 232 1.82 11.93 -4.70
C SER A 232 2.31 13.37 -4.82
N LYS A 233 1.85 14.27 -3.94
CA LYS A 233 2.31 15.66 -3.92
C LYS A 233 3.79 15.78 -3.56
N PHE A 234 4.27 14.94 -2.66
CA PHE A 234 5.71 14.85 -2.35
C PHE A 234 6.54 14.47 -3.58
N GLU A 235 6.10 13.46 -4.37
CA GLU A 235 6.81 13.06 -5.60
C GLU A 235 6.90 14.19 -6.61
N ASP A 236 5.79 14.92 -6.83
CA ASP A 236 5.77 16.10 -7.71
C ASP A 236 6.81 17.14 -7.26
N LEU A 237 6.74 17.52 -5.98
CA LEU A 237 7.65 18.54 -5.41
C LEU A 237 9.11 18.09 -5.44
N ARG A 238 9.38 16.84 -5.19
CA ARG A 238 10.73 16.27 -5.26
C ARG A 238 11.25 16.26 -6.69
N SER A 239 10.43 15.85 -7.66
CA SER A 239 10.79 15.84 -9.08
C SER A 239 11.10 17.25 -9.57
N GLU A 240 10.29 18.25 -9.20
CA GLU A 240 10.56 19.66 -9.51
C GLU A 240 11.86 20.14 -8.89
N GLN A 241 12.10 19.85 -7.61
CA GLN A 241 13.34 20.21 -6.92
C GLN A 241 14.57 19.59 -7.56
N MET A 242 14.49 18.31 -7.95
CA MET A 242 15.57 17.61 -8.65
C MET A 242 15.86 18.22 -10.02
N ALA A 243 14.83 18.57 -10.80
CA ALA A 243 14.98 19.22 -12.08
C ALA A 243 15.62 20.61 -11.96
N LEU A 244 15.23 21.41 -10.96
CA LEU A 244 15.84 22.71 -10.66
C LEU A 244 17.31 22.57 -10.25
N GLN A 245 17.65 21.61 -9.40
CA GLN A 245 19.03 21.37 -8.96
C GLN A 245 19.91 20.90 -10.12
N GLN A 246 19.40 20.00 -10.97
CA GLN A 246 20.10 19.54 -12.17
C GLN A 246 20.35 20.69 -13.14
N GLY A 247 19.34 21.55 -13.37
CA GLY A 247 19.47 22.75 -14.19
C GLY A 247 20.50 23.76 -13.63
N ALA A 248 20.50 23.94 -12.30
CA ALA A 248 21.48 24.80 -11.63
C ALA A 248 22.92 24.25 -11.73
N TYR A 249 23.06 22.92 -11.54
CA TYR A 249 24.34 22.23 -11.72
C TYR A 249 24.90 22.37 -13.13
N SER A 250 24.06 22.10 -14.17
CA SER A 250 24.48 22.26 -15.57
C SER A 250 24.95 23.68 -15.86
N LYS A 251 24.18 24.70 -15.47
CA LYS A 251 24.55 26.11 -15.62
C LYS A 251 25.86 26.45 -14.88
N GLN A 252 26.09 25.87 -13.70
CA GLN A 252 27.32 26.06 -12.96
C GLN A 252 28.51 25.43 -13.69
N GLN A 253 28.36 24.20 -14.22
CA GLN A 253 29.42 23.50 -14.98
C GLN A 253 29.80 24.30 -16.25
N ASP A 254 28.83 24.82 -16.98
CA ASP A 254 29.08 25.67 -18.14
C ASP A 254 29.87 26.93 -17.76
N LYS A 255 29.52 27.56 -16.63
CA LYS A 255 30.23 28.75 -16.11
C LYS A 255 31.66 28.39 -15.67
N ILE A 256 31.85 27.25 -15.00
CA ILE A 256 33.19 26.76 -14.64
C ILE A 256 34.03 26.49 -15.89
N ALA A 257 33.49 25.78 -16.87
CA ALA A 257 34.19 25.52 -18.15
C ALA A 257 34.54 26.79 -18.89
N HIS A 258 33.65 27.79 -18.93
CA HIS A 258 33.93 29.10 -19.51
C HIS A 258 35.08 29.83 -18.77
N LEU A 259 35.08 29.88 -17.45
CA LEU A 259 36.11 30.49 -16.65
C LEU A 259 37.46 29.76 -16.83
N GLN A 260 37.48 28.45 -16.87
CA GLN A 260 38.68 27.63 -17.09
C GLN A 260 39.27 27.90 -18.49
N LYS A 261 38.45 27.95 -19.56
CA LYS A 261 38.88 28.30 -20.91
C LYS A 261 39.50 29.70 -20.95
N PHE A 262 38.89 30.69 -20.27
CA PHE A 262 39.43 32.04 -20.19
C PHE A 262 40.78 32.06 -19.45
N ILE A 263 40.88 31.39 -18.31
CA ILE A 263 42.14 31.30 -17.54
C ILE A 263 43.24 30.65 -18.37
N ALA A 264 42.97 29.52 -19.02
CA ALA A 264 43.92 28.80 -19.86
C ALA A 264 44.45 29.67 -21.01
N ARG A 265 43.53 30.42 -21.67
CA ARG A 265 43.89 31.30 -22.82
C ARG A 265 44.74 32.52 -22.43
N PHE A 266 44.52 33.10 -21.25
CA PHE A 266 45.10 34.41 -20.88
C PHE A 266 46.11 34.36 -19.72
N LYS A 267 46.33 33.18 -19.08
CA LYS A 267 47.28 32.99 -17.96
C LYS A 267 48.72 33.43 -18.35
N ALA A 268 49.15 33.22 -19.61
CA ALA A 268 50.49 33.51 -20.10
C ALA A 268 50.65 34.96 -20.65
N LYS A 269 49.58 35.75 -20.78
CA LYS A 269 49.63 37.12 -21.36
C LYS A 269 49.76 38.16 -20.24
N ALA A 270 50.91 38.88 -20.14
CA ALA A 270 51.17 39.86 -19.09
C ALA A 270 50.11 40.96 -18.98
N SER A 271 49.58 41.44 -20.09
CA SER A 271 48.52 42.49 -20.14
C SER A 271 47.18 42.05 -19.57
N LYS A 272 46.89 40.74 -19.49
CA LYS A 272 45.60 40.16 -18.97
C LYS A 272 45.78 39.29 -17.73
N ALA A 273 47.03 39.20 -17.21
CA ALA A 273 47.34 38.36 -16.04
C ALA A 273 46.48 38.71 -14.79
N LYS A 274 46.23 40.01 -14.55
CA LYS A 274 45.40 40.50 -13.44
C LYS A 274 43.94 40.09 -13.60
N GLN A 275 43.41 40.06 -14.83
CA GLN A 275 42.04 39.58 -15.12
C GLN A 275 41.93 38.06 -14.96
N ALA A 276 42.94 37.29 -15.43
CA ALA A 276 43.00 35.86 -15.26
C ALA A 276 43.05 35.50 -13.76
N GLN A 277 43.86 36.21 -12.96
CA GLN A 277 43.95 36.02 -11.50
C GLN A 277 42.61 36.33 -10.78
N SER A 278 41.87 37.37 -11.20
CA SER A 278 40.55 37.67 -10.70
C SER A 278 39.55 36.53 -10.97
N ARG A 279 39.66 35.91 -12.18
CA ARG A 279 38.80 34.76 -12.56
C ARG A 279 39.14 33.48 -11.80
N VAL A 280 40.42 33.24 -11.47
CA VAL A 280 40.86 32.16 -10.57
C VAL A 280 40.20 32.33 -9.18
N LYS A 281 40.33 33.54 -8.58
CA LYS A 281 39.70 33.83 -7.30
C LYS A 281 38.17 33.69 -7.32
N ALA A 282 37.52 34.01 -8.45
CA ALA A 282 36.08 33.80 -8.61
C ALA A 282 35.72 32.33 -8.67
N LEU A 283 36.54 31.49 -9.32
CA LEU A 283 36.39 30.05 -9.37
C LEU A 283 36.58 29.40 -7.98
N ASP A 284 37.58 29.87 -7.22
CA ASP A 284 37.89 29.36 -5.88
C ASP A 284 36.82 29.71 -4.84
N ARG A 285 36.09 30.83 -5.04
CA ARG A 285 34.98 31.27 -4.16
C ARG A 285 33.63 30.70 -4.55
N MET A 286 33.55 29.99 -5.67
CA MET A 286 32.29 29.44 -6.14
C MET A 286 31.95 28.21 -5.29
N GLU A 287 30.86 28.25 -4.53
CA GLU A 287 30.31 27.08 -3.89
C GLU A 287 29.92 26.05 -4.95
N LYS A 288 30.52 24.88 -4.90
CA LYS A 288 30.23 23.81 -5.86
C LYS A 288 28.90 23.17 -5.51
N ILE A 289 27.95 23.30 -6.43
CA ILE A 289 26.72 22.51 -6.36
C ILE A 289 27.11 21.06 -6.55
N ALA A 290 26.79 20.20 -5.58
CA ALA A 290 27.02 18.77 -5.71
C ALA A 290 26.21 18.24 -6.90
N PRO A 291 26.80 17.39 -7.75
CA PRO A 291 25.98 16.68 -8.72
C PRO A 291 24.90 15.92 -7.99
N LEU A 292 23.69 15.95 -8.50
CA LEU A 292 22.72 14.94 -8.14
C LEU A 292 23.34 13.59 -8.52
N LEU A 293 23.85 12.88 -7.53
CA LEU A 293 24.04 11.44 -7.66
C LEU A 293 22.63 10.85 -7.70
N ALA A 294 21.98 10.94 -8.87
CA ALA A 294 20.89 10.06 -9.16
C ALA A 294 21.54 8.67 -9.05
N GLU A 295 21.36 8.02 -7.90
CA GLU A 295 21.64 6.59 -7.81
C GLU A 295 20.77 6.00 -8.93
N ALA A 296 21.41 5.24 -9.83
CA ALA A 296 20.72 4.64 -10.96
C ALA A 296 19.47 3.92 -10.43
N ASP A 297 18.30 4.32 -10.92
CA ASP A 297 17.06 3.65 -10.56
C ASP A 297 17.24 2.16 -10.88
N PHE A 298 16.90 1.33 -9.89
CA PHE A 298 16.94 -0.10 -10.08
C PHE A 298 15.93 -0.47 -11.18
N THR A 299 16.39 -1.02 -12.29
CA THR A 299 15.55 -1.51 -13.38
C THR A 299 16.03 -2.88 -13.80
N PHE A 300 15.10 -3.74 -14.18
CA PHE A 300 15.38 -5.04 -14.75
C PHE A 300 14.32 -5.38 -15.80
N GLU A 301 14.64 -6.28 -16.72
CA GLU A 301 13.77 -6.66 -17.81
C GLU A 301 13.64 -8.19 -17.86
N PHE A 302 12.44 -8.68 -18.17
CA PHE A 302 12.22 -10.05 -18.57
C PHE A 302 12.65 -10.20 -20.05
N LYS A 303 13.41 -11.23 -20.35
CA LYS A 303 13.74 -11.54 -21.74
C LYS A 303 12.54 -12.19 -22.43
N GLU A 304 12.42 -11.97 -23.73
CA GLU A 304 11.40 -12.60 -24.57
C GLU A 304 11.30 -14.11 -24.31
N PRO A 305 10.09 -14.65 -24.10
CA PRO A 305 9.89 -16.08 -23.95
C PRO A 305 10.25 -16.84 -25.23
N ALA A 306 10.90 -17.98 -25.11
CA ALA A 306 11.28 -18.80 -26.27
C ALA A 306 10.05 -19.38 -26.98
N ASN A 307 8.95 -19.65 -26.29
CA ASN A 307 7.69 -20.19 -26.79
C ASN A 307 6.52 -19.58 -26.05
N LEU A 308 5.40 -19.37 -26.74
CA LEU A 308 4.14 -18.92 -26.19
C LEU A 308 3.03 -19.90 -26.61
N PRO A 309 2.86 -21.02 -25.87
CA PRO A 309 1.79 -21.96 -26.17
C PRO A 309 0.42 -21.33 -25.99
N ASN A 310 -0.55 -21.67 -26.85
CA ASN A 310 -1.90 -21.16 -26.76
C ASN A 310 -2.91 -22.30 -26.94
N PRO A 311 -3.69 -22.69 -25.92
CA PRO A 311 -3.68 -22.11 -24.57
C PRO A 311 -2.38 -22.45 -23.80
N MET A 312 -2.03 -21.58 -22.84
CA MET A 312 -0.96 -21.84 -21.88
C MET A 312 -1.30 -23.03 -20.99
N LEU A 313 -2.50 -22.99 -20.43
CA LEU A 313 -3.08 -24.08 -19.65
C LEU A 313 -4.61 -24.04 -19.73
N SER A 314 -5.23 -25.21 -19.55
CA SER A 314 -6.69 -25.35 -19.47
C SER A 314 -7.06 -26.22 -18.28
N MET A 315 -7.95 -25.73 -17.45
CA MET A 315 -8.49 -26.41 -16.27
C MET A 315 -9.91 -26.88 -16.58
N SER A 316 -10.16 -28.17 -16.38
CA SER A 316 -11.45 -28.78 -16.64
C SER A 316 -11.96 -29.48 -15.38
N ASP A 317 -13.10 -29.01 -14.86
CA ASP A 317 -13.74 -29.47 -13.62
C ASP A 317 -12.75 -29.66 -12.46
N ALA A 318 -11.76 -28.77 -12.41
CA ALA A 318 -10.65 -28.87 -11.48
C ALA A 318 -11.07 -28.45 -10.07
N THR A 319 -10.68 -29.27 -9.08
CA THR A 319 -10.94 -29.02 -7.64
C THR A 319 -9.62 -28.97 -6.92
N PHE A 320 -9.42 -27.88 -6.16
CA PHE A 320 -8.17 -27.57 -5.47
C PHE A 320 -8.33 -27.56 -3.96
N GLY A 321 -7.30 -28.01 -3.26
CA GLY A 321 -7.27 -28.08 -1.82
C GLY A 321 -6.05 -28.82 -1.32
N TYR A 322 -6.12 -29.30 -0.10
CA TYR A 322 -5.03 -29.98 0.56
C TYR A 322 -5.39 -31.45 0.79
N PRO A 323 -4.47 -32.40 0.58
CA PRO A 323 -4.68 -33.79 0.94
C PRO A 323 -4.91 -33.91 2.46
N ALA A 324 -5.56 -34.99 2.87
CA ALA A 324 -5.68 -35.26 4.30
C ALA A 324 -4.28 -35.36 4.94
N PRO A 325 -4.06 -34.81 6.15
CA PRO A 325 -2.80 -34.98 6.88
C PRO A 325 -2.48 -36.47 7.06
N GLU A 326 -1.21 -36.85 7.01
CA GLU A 326 -0.78 -38.24 7.17
C GLU A 326 -1.17 -38.86 8.54
N ASP A 327 -1.26 -37.97 9.56
CA ASP A 327 -1.65 -38.34 10.92
C ASP A 327 -3.18 -38.24 11.21
N ALA A 328 -3.99 -37.97 10.17
CA ALA A 328 -5.42 -37.83 10.35
C ALA A 328 -6.11 -39.17 10.60
N PRO A 329 -7.20 -39.21 11.40
CA PRO A 329 -7.99 -40.43 11.60
C PRO A 329 -8.44 -41.05 10.28
N GLU A 330 -8.46 -42.39 10.20
CA GLU A 330 -8.95 -43.10 9.03
C GLU A 330 -10.36 -42.64 8.66
N GLY A 331 -10.51 -42.13 7.38
CA GLY A 331 -11.78 -41.59 6.89
C GLY A 331 -11.82 -40.06 6.76
N THR A 332 -10.77 -39.35 7.19
CA THR A 332 -10.65 -37.91 6.96
C THR A 332 -10.37 -37.66 5.47
N GLY A 333 -11.34 -37.07 4.76
CA GLY A 333 -11.18 -36.69 3.35
C GLY A 333 -10.28 -35.47 3.14
N PRO A 334 -9.87 -35.18 1.90
CA PRO A 334 -9.11 -33.97 1.57
C PRO A 334 -9.92 -32.70 1.88
N THR A 335 -9.22 -31.65 2.29
CA THR A 335 -9.85 -30.34 2.51
C THR A 335 -9.99 -29.62 1.18
N VAL A 336 -11.21 -29.55 0.66
CA VAL A 336 -11.53 -28.84 -0.58
C VAL A 336 -11.66 -27.34 -0.30
N ILE A 337 -10.95 -26.52 -1.07
CA ILE A 337 -10.96 -25.06 -0.94
C ILE A 337 -11.68 -24.40 -2.13
N VAL A 338 -11.34 -24.83 -3.36
CA VAL A 338 -11.92 -24.30 -4.59
C VAL A 338 -12.36 -25.48 -5.46
N GLN A 339 -13.55 -25.40 -6.04
CA GLN A 339 -14.14 -26.51 -6.80
C GLN A 339 -14.68 -26.07 -8.16
N LYS A 340 -14.76 -27.05 -9.08
CA LYS A 340 -15.36 -26.89 -10.39
C LYS A 340 -14.77 -25.73 -11.20
N VAL A 341 -13.47 -25.59 -11.16
CA VAL A 341 -12.78 -24.56 -11.94
C VAL A 341 -12.72 -25.00 -13.40
N ASN A 342 -13.38 -24.23 -14.26
CA ASN A 342 -13.38 -24.40 -15.72
C ASN A 342 -12.85 -23.12 -16.34
N LYS A 343 -11.53 -23.01 -16.50
CA LYS A 343 -10.84 -21.81 -16.99
C LYS A 343 -9.69 -22.19 -17.91
N SER A 344 -9.47 -21.36 -18.91
CA SER A 344 -8.27 -21.46 -19.77
C SER A 344 -7.48 -20.16 -19.67
N VAL A 345 -6.17 -20.31 -19.61
CA VAL A 345 -5.23 -19.20 -19.62
C VAL A 345 -4.56 -19.14 -20.99
N LEU A 346 -4.69 -18.01 -21.66
CA LEU A 346 -4.18 -17.81 -23.02
C LEU A 346 -2.85 -17.05 -22.99
N ALA A 347 -2.10 -17.17 -24.10
CA ALA A 347 -0.86 -16.43 -24.26
C ALA A 347 -1.08 -14.91 -24.22
N GLY A 348 -0.26 -14.22 -23.45
CA GLY A 348 -0.29 -12.76 -23.31
C GLY A 348 -1.36 -12.19 -22.36
N GLN A 349 -2.21 -13.04 -21.74
CA GLN A 349 -3.18 -12.57 -20.75
C GLN A 349 -2.50 -12.03 -19.48
N ARG A 350 -3.13 -11.03 -18.86
CA ARG A 350 -2.69 -10.38 -17.61
C ARG A 350 -3.82 -10.43 -16.61
N ILE A 351 -3.80 -11.46 -15.76
CA ILE A 351 -4.91 -11.84 -14.89
C ILE A 351 -4.60 -11.47 -13.45
N GLY A 352 -5.39 -10.57 -12.86
CA GLY A 352 -5.39 -10.28 -11.43
C GLY A 352 -6.35 -11.22 -10.68
N ILE A 353 -5.89 -11.84 -9.61
CA ILE A 353 -6.71 -12.74 -8.80
C ILE A 353 -7.17 -11.99 -7.55
N LEU A 354 -8.48 -11.72 -7.47
CA LEU A 354 -9.13 -11.00 -6.39
C LEU A 354 -9.83 -11.96 -5.42
N GLY A 355 -10.11 -11.51 -4.22
CA GLY A 355 -10.86 -12.24 -3.19
C GLY A 355 -10.30 -12.00 -1.79
N ALA A 356 -11.12 -12.20 -0.76
CA ALA A 356 -10.73 -12.08 0.63
C ALA A 356 -9.68 -13.14 1.02
N ASN A 357 -8.96 -12.91 2.14
CA ASN A 357 -8.00 -13.89 2.63
C ASN A 357 -8.70 -15.18 3.07
N GLY A 358 -8.05 -16.31 2.82
CA GLY A 358 -8.62 -17.63 3.11
C GLY A 358 -9.61 -18.18 2.07
N GLN A 359 -9.93 -17.44 1.00
CA GLN A 359 -10.83 -17.90 -0.05
C GLN A 359 -10.18 -18.86 -1.07
N GLY A 360 -8.87 -19.09 -0.99
CA GLY A 360 -8.17 -20.07 -1.84
C GLY A 360 -7.35 -19.47 -2.99
N LYS A 361 -7.06 -18.16 -2.99
CA LYS A 361 -6.19 -17.52 -4.01
C LYS A 361 -4.85 -18.22 -4.15
N SER A 362 -4.11 -18.34 -3.04
CA SER A 362 -2.81 -19.01 -3.02
C SER A 362 -2.92 -20.51 -3.34
N THR A 363 -4.04 -21.18 -2.97
CA THR A 363 -4.28 -22.58 -3.32
C THR A 363 -4.43 -22.75 -4.83
N LEU A 364 -5.18 -21.85 -5.50
CA LEU A 364 -5.29 -21.82 -6.95
C LEU A 364 -3.91 -21.64 -7.60
N VAL A 365 -3.14 -20.63 -7.18
CA VAL A 365 -1.82 -20.35 -7.77
C VAL A 365 -0.84 -21.48 -7.51
N LYS A 366 -0.79 -22.05 -6.29
CA LYS A 366 0.06 -23.21 -5.95
C LYS A 366 -0.25 -24.44 -6.80
N THR A 367 -1.53 -24.68 -7.09
CA THR A 367 -1.93 -25.82 -7.92
C THR A 367 -1.53 -25.59 -9.39
N VAL A 368 -1.72 -24.39 -9.92
CA VAL A 368 -1.24 -24.01 -11.25
C VAL A 368 0.29 -24.07 -11.33
N ALA A 369 1.00 -23.67 -10.26
CA ALA A 369 2.47 -23.76 -10.15
C ALA A 369 3.01 -25.19 -9.98
N ARG A 370 2.15 -26.20 -9.87
CA ARG A 370 2.50 -27.62 -9.61
C ARG A 370 3.06 -27.86 -8.19
N ALA A 371 2.92 -26.89 -7.29
CA ALA A 371 3.28 -27.06 -5.88
C ALA A 371 2.24 -27.91 -5.12
N LEU A 372 1.01 -27.95 -5.65
CA LEU A 372 -0.08 -28.80 -5.17
C LEU A 372 -0.67 -29.59 -6.34
N THR A 373 -1.09 -30.83 -6.07
CA THR A 373 -1.83 -31.62 -7.05
C THR A 373 -3.33 -31.34 -6.95
N PRO A 374 -4.07 -31.24 -8.06
CA PRO A 374 -5.53 -31.10 -8.00
C PRO A 374 -6.14 -32.35 -7.33
N ILE A 375 -7.18 -32.13 -6.50
CA ILE A 375 -7.92 -33.21 -5.84
C ILE A 375 -8.79 -33.96 -6.85
N HIS A 376 -9.39 -33.20 -7.80
CA HIS A 376 -10.24 -33.73 -8.86
C HIS A 376 -10.10 -32.88 -10.12
N GLY A 377 -10.48 -33.43 -11.29
CA GLY A 377 -10.37 -32.77 -12.58
C GLY A 377 -8.97 -32.80 -13.19
N GLU A 378 -8.77 -32.10 -14.27
CA GLU A 378 -7.52 -32.11 -15.05
C GLU A 378 -7.02 -30.71 -15.33
N ILE A 379 -5.70 -30.55 -15.33
CA ILE A 379 -5.00 -29.35 -15.81
C ILE A 379 -4.16 -29.78 -17.01
N LEU A 380 -4.57 -29.32 -18.18
CA LEU A 380 -3.84 -29.56 -19.43
C LEU A 380 -2.90 -28.39 -19.71
N GLU A 381 -1.63 -28.68 -19.92
CA GLU A 381 -0.59 -27.67 -20.15
C GLU A 381 -0.20 -27.60 -21.61
N GLY A 382 0.03 -26.39 -22.11
CA GLY A 382 0.55 -26.14 -23.43
C GLY A 382 2.01 -26.66 -23.58
N LYS A 383 2.34 -27.20 -24.73
CA LYS A 383 3.68 -27.72 -24.99
C LYS A 383 4.73 -26.61 -24.93
N GLY A 384 5.73 -26.76 -24.08
CA GLY A 384 6.78 -25.75 -23.86
C GLY A 384 6.43 -24.70 -22.79
N LEU A 385 5.42 -24.97 -21.98
CA LEU A 385 5.10 -24.13 -20.81
C LEU A 385 6.28 -24.12 -19.83
N ASN A 386 6.77 -22.91 -19.51
CA ASN A 386 7.80 -22.66 -18.52
C ASN A 386 7.27 -21.65 -17.50
N ILE A 387 6.99 -22.14 -16.29
CA ILE A 387 6.38 -21.38 -15.22
C ILE A 387 7.47 -20.74 -14.36
N GLY A 388 7.42 -19.42 -14.21
CA GLY A 388 8.12 -18.68 -13.16
C GLY A 388 7.16 -18.44 -11.99
N TYR A 389 7.43 -19.04 -10.86
CA TYR A 389 6.56 -18.92 -9.70
C TYR A 389 7.25 -18.13 -8.58
N PHE A 390 6.62 -17.07 -8.13
CA PHE A 390 7.00 -16.31 -6.94
C PHE A 390 5.97 -16.62 -5.84
N ALA A 391 6.34 -17.46 -4.89
CA ALA A 391 5.47 -17.85 -3.78
C ALA A 391 5.58 -16.88 -2.60
N GLN A 392 4.51 -16.72 -1.85
CA GLN A 392 4.50 -15.90 -0.62
C GLN A 392 5.57 -16.34 0.40
N GLN A 393 5.94 -17.62 0.43
CA GLN A 393 6.93 -18.21 1.34
C GLN A 393 8.27 -18.52 0.65
N GLU A 394 8.54 -17.98 -0.54
CA GLU A 394 9.79 -18.30 -1.25
C GLU A 394 11.06 -17.78 -0.60
N LEU A 395 10.95 -16.85 0.35
CA LEU A 395 12.08 -16.47 1.20
C LEU A 395 12.58 -17.66 2.04
N ASP A 396 11.71 -18.63 2.35
CA ASP A 396 12.04 -19.84 3.12
C ASP A 396 12.72 -20.91 2.25
N VAL A 397 12.59 -20.84 0.91
CA VAL A 397 13.28 -21.75 -0.04
C VAL A 397 14.76 -21.39 -0.19
N LEU A 398 15.11 -20.14 0.13
CA LEU A 398 16.50 -19.71 0.13
C LEU A 398 17.25 -20.36 1.30
N ARG A 399 18.37 -20.99 1.02
CA ARG A 399 19.24 -21.57 2.05
C ARG A 399 20.02 -20.46 2.76
N PRO A 400 19.84 -20.25 4.07
CA PRO A 400 20.46 -19.12 4.76
C PRO A 400 21.98 -19.12 4.74
N ALA A 401 22.60 -20.30 4.67
CA ALA A 401 24.06 -20.46 4.66
C ALA A 401 24.69 -20.20 3.29
N ASP A 402 23.90 -20.33 2.20
CA ASP A 402 24.41 -20.18 0.85
C ASP A 402 24.46 -18.69 0.43
N THR A 403 25.33 -18.39 -0.50
CA THR A 403 25.46 -17.05 -1.10
C THR A 403 24.54 -16.90 -2.33
N PRO A 404 24.24 -15.68 -2.80
CA PRO A 404 23.49 -15.46 -4.05
C PRO A 404 24.08 -16.20 -5.25
N LEU A 405 25.41 -16.24 -5.35
CA LEU A 405 26.08 -16.95 -6.43
C LEU A 405 25.87 -18.45 -6.35
N GLU A 406 25.93 -19.04 -5.18
CA GLU A 406 25.72 -20.48 -4.98
C GLU A 406 24.27 -20.87 -5.31
N HIS A 407 23.29 -20.02 -5.00
CA HIS A 407 21.90 -20.19 -5.42
C HIS A 407 21.79 -20.21 -6.96
N MET A 408 22.43 -19.25 -7.64
CA MET A 408 22.43 -19.22 -9.11
C MET A 408 23.13 -20.44 -9.72
N ILE A 409 24.26 -20.87 -9.17
CA ILE A 409 24.98 -22.08 -9.65
C ILE A 409 24.12 -23.34 -9.49
N ARG A 410 23.40 -23.45 -8.36
CA ARG A 410 22.45 -24.55 -8.13
C ARG A 410 21.32 -24.53 -9.16
N LEU A 411 20.70 -23.35 -9.36
CA LEU A 411 19.65 -23.16 -10.36
C LEU A 411 20.10 -23.57 -11.76
N VAL A 412 21.32 -23.21 -12.16
CA VAL A 412 21.93 -23.63 -13.43
C VAL A 412 22.00 -25.14 -13.52
N ARG A 413 22.47 -25.84 -12.47
CA ARG A 413 22.57 -27.30 -12.46
C ARG A 413 21.20 -27.97 -12.58
N GLU A 414 20.21 -27.50 -11.83
CA GLU A 414 18.84 -28.03 -11.87
C GLU A 414 18.20 -27.82 -13.25
N THR A 415 18.33 -26.60 -13.80
CA THR A 415 17.79 -26.25 -15.13
C THR A 415 18.45 -27.04 -16.23
N THR A 416 19.78 -27.28 -16.13
CA THR A 416 20.55 -28.11 -17.08
C THR A 416 20.11 -29.56 -17.00
N ALA A 417 19.97 -30.12 -15.79
CA ALA A 417 19.50 -31.51 -15.60
C ALA A 417 18.07 -31.71 -16.12
N ALA A 418 17.22 -30.70 -16.03
CA ALA A 418 15.86 -30.70 -16.57
C ALA A 418 15.80 -30.47 -18.11
N GLY A 419 16.91 -30.18 -18.77
CA GLY A 419 16.96 -29.90 -20.22
C GLY A 419 16.25 -28.60 -20.62
N LYS A 420 16.10 -27.66 -19.70
CA LYS A 420 15.33 -26.41 -19.88
C LYS A 420 16.19 -25.18 -20.19
N LEU A 421 17.49 -25.37 -20.49
CA LEU A 421 18.38 -24.26 -20.85
C LEU A 421 17.96 -23.62 -22.18
N ALA A 422 17.62 -22.35 -22.16
CA ALA A 422 17.20 -21.55 -23.32
C ALA A 422 18.24 -20.46 -23.69
N GLY A 423 19.53 -20.81 -23.72
CA GLY A 423 20.61 -19.90 -24.10
C GLY A 423 21.02 -18.90 -23.03
N GLN A 424 20.76 -19.20 -21.72
CA GLN A 424 21.25 -18.40 -20.59
C GLN A 424 22.78 -18.60 -20.43
N GLY A 425 23.46 -17.56 -19.95
CA GLY A 425 24.85 -17.65 -19.54
C GLY A 425 25.01 -18.54 -18.30
N THR A 426 25.84 -19.59 -18.41
CA THR A 426 26.05 -20.58 -17.34
C THR A 426 27.40 -20.46 -16.63
N ARG A 427 28.29 -19.62 -17.18
CA ARG A 427 29.61 -19.39 -16.57
C ARG A 427 29.48 -18.56 -15.35
N GLU A 428 30.33 -18.76 -14.36
CA GLU A 428 30.30 -18.00 -13.10
C GLU A 428 30.34 -16.48 -13.33
N GLN A 429 31.15 -16.01 -14.29
CA GLN A 429 31.24 -14.59 -14.61
C GLN A 429 29.92 -14.05 -15.19
N ASP A 430 29.20 -14.81 -16.00
CA ASP A 430 27.90 -14.42 -16.55
C ASP A 430 26.86 -14.32 -15.45
N LEU A 431 26.90 -15.26 -14.47
CA LEU A 431 26.02 -15.25 -13.29
C LEU A 431 26.30 -14.05 -12.38
N ARG A 432 27.59 -13.72 -12.15
CA ARG A 432 27.98 -12.53 -11.39
C ARG A 432 27.51 -11.25 -12.09
N SER A 433 27.67 -11.16 -13.39
CA SER A 433 27.20 -10.01 -14.17
C SER A 433 25.70 -9.88 -14.10
N PHE A 434 24.97 -10.99 -14.17
CA PHE A 434 23.51 -11.01 -14.07
C PHE A 434 23.03 -10.63 -12.66
N LEU A 435 23.66 -11.14 -11.60
CA LEU A 435 23.41 -10.71 -10.22
C LEU A 435 23.65 -9.20 -10.05
N GLY A 436 24.64 -8.65 -10.74
CA GLY A 436 24.94 -7.23 -10.76
C GLY A 436 23.77 -6.37 -11.29
N THR A 437 23.00 -6.86 -12.27
CA THR A 437 21.79 -6.14 -12.76
C THR A 437 20.69 -6.07 -11.71
N PHE A 438 20.71 -6.95 -10.71
CA PHE A 438 19.80 -6.93 -9.54
C PHE A 438 20.44 -6.27 -8.30
N ASN A 439 21.46 -5.42 -8.51
CA ASN A 439 22.18 -4.71 -7.43
C ASN A 439 22.90 -5.64 -6.43
N PHE A 440 23.26 -6.87 -6.82
CA PHE A 440 24.15 -7.71 -6.08
C PHE A 440 25.57 -7.55 -6.64
N SER A 441 26.34 -6.60 -6.07
CA SER A 441 27.69 -6.28 -6.53
C SER A 441 28.74 -6.46 -5.43
N GLY A 442 30.01 -6.66 -5.84
CA GLY A 442 31.13 -6.72 -4.90
C GLY A 442 30.99 -7.84 -3.87
N ASP A 443 31.02 -7.47 -2.60
CA ASP A 443 30.99 -8.43 -1.47
C ASP A 443 29.59 -9.01 -1.22
N MET A 444 28.52 -8.35 -1.67
CA MET A 444 27.16 -8.86 -1.50
C MET A 444 26.93 -10.21 -2.20
N VAL A 445 27.62 -10.45 -3.33
CA VAL A 445 27.53 -11.74 -4.06
C VAL A 445 28.05 -12.91 -3.24
N LYS A 446 28.94 -12.63 -2.27
CA LYS A 446 29.59 -13.61 -1.37
C LYS A 446 29.00 -13.64 0.02
N GLN A 447 28.08 -12.75 0.33
CA GLN A 447 27.44 -12.66 1.63
C GLN A 447 26.42 -13.78 1.79
N ALA A 448 26.36 -14.40 2.98
CA ALA A 448 25.35 -15.42 3.27
C ALA A 448 23.93 -14.81 3.24
N VAL A 449 23.03 -15.46 2.53
CA VAL A 449 21.64 -15.00 2.35
C VAL A 449 20.91 -14.84 3.70
N GLY A 450 21.27 -15.63 4.71
CA GLY A 450 20.69 -15.50 6.06
C GLY A 450 20.84 -14.12 6.67
N SER A 451 21.94 -13.39 6.37
CA SER A 451 22.20 -12.05 6.87
C SER A 451 21.58 -10.91 6.04
N MET A 452 20.91 -11.25 4.93
CA MET A 452 20.26 -10.28 4.04
C MET A 452 18.90 -9.86 4.58
N SER A 453 18.53 -8.62 4.27
CA SER A 453 17.18 -8.10 4.52
C SER A 453 16.13 -8.84 3.69
N GLY A 454 14.85 -8.77 4.13
CA GLY A 454 13.73 -9.37 3.39
C GLY A 454 13.63 -8.87 1.94
N GLY A 455 13.86 -7.57 1.70
CA GLY A 455 13.85 -6.98 0.36
C GLY A 455 15.02 -7.47 -0.52
N GLU A 456 16.21 -7.67 0.04
CA GLU A 456 17.35 -8.25 -0.69
C GLU A 456 17.08 -9.72 -1.07
N LYS A 457 16.49 -10.49 -0.16
CA LYS A 457 16.06 -11.87 -0.44
C LYS A 457 15.02 -11.92 -1.55
N ALA A 458 14.00 -11.07 -1.50
CA ALA A 458 12.96 -11.00 -2.53
C ALA A 458 13.55 -10.62 -3.91
N ARG A 459 14.50 -9.67 -3.97
CA ARG A 459 15.23 -9.35 -5.20
C ARG A 459 16.04 -10.53 -5.74
N LEU A 460 16.64 -11.35 -4.85
CA LEU A 460 17.35 -12.55 -5.26
C LEU A 460 16.42 -13.56 -5.90
N VAL A 461 15.24 -13.79 -5.31
CA VAL A 461 14.22 -14.67 -5.88
C VAL A 461 13.75 -14.17 -7.25
N LEU A 462 13.47 -12.86 -7.38
CA LEU A 462 13.12 -12.26 -8.67
C LEU A 462 14.25 -12.46 -9.70
N CYS A 463 15.52 -12.26 -9.31
CA CYS A 463 16.67 -12.51 -10.15
C CYS A 463 16.71 -13.96 -10.67
N MET A 464 16.43 -14.93 -9.78
CA MET A 464 16.39 -16.35 -10.14
C MET A 464 15.26 -16.68 -11.12
N ILE A 465 14.08 -16.08 -10.94
CA ILE A 465 12.91 -16.24 -11.83
C ILE A 465 13.20 -15.63 -13.20
N VAL A 466 13.68 -14.39 -13.26
CA VAL A 466 14.01 -13.70 -14.52
C VAL A 466 15.06 -14.48 -15.32
N TRP A 467 16.07 -15.05 -14.63
CA TRP A 467 17.10 -15.87 -15.28
C TRP A 467 16.54 -17.10 -15.98
N GLN A 468 15.48 -17.72 -15.45
CA GLN A 468 14.84 -18.91 -16.01
C GLN A 468 14.06 -18.66 -17.31
N ARG A 469 13.81 -17.38 -17.70
CA ARG A 469 13.02 -16.98 -18.87
C ARG A 469 11.66 -17.67 -18.93
N PRO A 470 10.79 -17.46 -17.97
CA PRO A 470 9.46 -18.02 -17.97
C PRO A 470 8.61 -17.46 -19.12
N ASN A 471 7.57 -18.20 -19.53
CA ASN A 471 6.53 -17.72 -20.42
C ASN A 471 5.18 -17.53 -19.71
N LEU A 472 5.02 -18.11 -18.52
CA LEU A 472 3.94 -17.85 -17.57
C LEU A 472 4.53 -17.43 -16.22
N LEU A 473 4.18 -16.25 -15.75
CA LEU A 473 4.53 -15.76 -14.43
C LEU A 473 3.34 -15.93 -13.48
N LEU A 474 3.58 -16.61 -12.39
CA LEU A 474 2.66 -16.76 -11.27
C LEU A 474 3.24 -16.00 -10.09
N LEU A 475 2.61 -14.91 -9.68
CA LEU A 475 3.12 -14.04 -8.62
C LEU A 475 2.10 -14.02 -7.47
N ASP A 476 2.49 -14.55 -6.32
CA ASP A 476 1.67 -14.57 -5.09
C ASP A 476 2.26 -13.61 -4.07
N GLU A 477 1.67 -12.41 -3.96
CA GLU A 477 2.10 -11.29 -3.12
C GLU A 477 3.57 -10.86 -3.35
N PRO A 478 3.97 -10.56 -4.58
CA PRO A 478 5.37 -10.27 -4.91
C PRO A 478 5.89 -8.95 -4.32
N THR A 479 5.00 -8.06 -3.89
CA THR A 479 5.33 -6.74 -3.32
C THR A 479 5.67 -6.78 -1.84
N ASN A 480 5.41 -7.89 -1.16
CA ASN A 480 5.77 -8.04 0.24
C ASN A 480 7.28 -7.89 0.42
N HIS A 481 7.70 -7.07 1.37
CA HIS A 481 9.09 -6.73 1.67
C HIS A 481 9.85 -5.91 0.60
N LEU A 482 9.25 -5.60 -0.56
CA LEU A 482 9.86 -4.71 -1.55
C LEU A 482 9.67 -3.25 -1.16
N ASP A 483 10.72 -2.44 -1.31
CA ASP A 483 10.60 -0.99 -1.23
C ASP A 483 9.94 -0.41 -2.49
N LEU A 484 9.50 0.84 -2.39
CA LEU A 484 8.77 1.52 -3.47
C LEU A 484 9.52 1.47 -4.81
N ALA A 485 10.84 1.74 -4.81
CA ALA A 485 11.64 1.73 -6.03
C ALA A 485 11.68 0.33 -6.68
N THR A 486 11.78 -0.73 -5.88
CA THR A 486 11.78 -2.12 -6.38
C THR A 486 10.37 -2.52 -6.86
N ARG A 487 9.29 -2.04 -6.22
CA ARG A 487 7.91 -2.24 -6.68
C ARG A 487 7.66 -1.58 -8.04
N GLU A 488 8.15 -0.36 -8.23
CA GLU A 488 8.06 0.35 -9.51
C GLU A 488 8.83 -0.37 -10.62
N ALA A 489 10.06 -0.80 -10.33
CA ALA A 489 10.84 -1.60 -11.27
C ALA A 489 10.13 -2.92 -11.65
N LEU A 490 9.48 -3.57 -10.68
CA LEU A 490 8.69 -4.78 -10.94
C LEU A 490 7.48 -4.46 -11.83
N ALA A 491 6.74 -3.39 -11.54
CA ALA A 491 5.60 -2.97 -12.36
C ALA A 491 6.01 -2.66 -13.80
N MET A 492 7.12 -1.93 -14.01
CA MET A 492 7.66 -1.64 -15.33
C MET A 492 8.07 -2.93 -16.05
N ALA A 493 8.84 -3.80 -15.40
CA ALA A 493 9.28 -5.07 -15.99
C ALA A 493 8.11 -6.00 -16.35
N LEU A 494 7.05 -6.03 -15.53
CA LEU A 494 5.84 -6.81 -15.82
C LEU A 494 5.04 -6.23 -16.99
N ASN A 495 5.01 -4.91 -17.17
CA ASN A 495 4.35 -4.28 -18.30
C ASN A 495 5.06 -4.56 -19.63
N GLU A 496 6.39 -4.65 -19.61
CA GLU A 496 7.20 -4.96 -20.78
C GLU A 496 7.26 -6.48 -21.07
N PHE A 497 6.86 -7.32 -20.12
CA PHE A 497 6.91 -8.77 -20.28
C PHE A 497 5.92 -9.27 -21.34
N GLU A 498 6.38 -9.95 -22.36
CA GLU A 498 5.56 -10.47 -23.46
C GLU A 498 4.83 -11.79 -23.15
N GLY A 499 5.13 -12.42 -22.02
CA GLY A 499 4.46 -13.64 -21.56
C GLY A 499 3.12 -13.38 -20.87
N THR A 500 2.56 -14.43 -20.29
CA THR A 500 1.32 -14.40 -19.52
C THR A 500 1.60 -14.15 -18.03
N VAL A 501 0.80 -13.33 -17.38
CA VAL A 501 0.92 -13.01 -15.94
C VAL A 501 -0.35 -13.41 -15.23
N MET A 502 -0.23 -14.13 -14.11
CA MET A 502 -1.27 -14.31 -13.11
C MET A 502 -0.75 -13.73 -11.78
N LEU A 503 -1.43 -12.72 -11.27
CA LEU A 503 -0.99 -11.92 -10.14
C LEU A 503 -2.01 -11.96 -9.00
N VAL A 504 -1.58 -12.42 -7.82
CA VAL A 504 -2.26 -12.20 -6.55
C VAL A 504 -1.51 -11.07 -5.85
N SER A 505 -2.17 -9.97 -5.56
CA SER A 505 -1.57 -8.87 -4.81
C SER A 505 -2.61 -8.07 -4.06
N HIS A 506 -2.20 -7.48 -2.94
CA HIS A 506 -2.93 -6.46 -2.22
C HIS A 506 -2.50 -5.03 -2.60
N ASP A 507 -1.47 -4.92 -3.44
CA ASP A 507 -0.99 -3.66 -4.01
C ASP A 507 -1.88 -3.26 -5.20
N ARG A 508 -2.79 -2.29 -4.94
CA ARG A 508 -3.76 -1.79 -5.94
C ARG A 508 -3.06 -1.13 -7.13
N ALA A 509 -1.98 -0.39 -6.88
CA ALA A 509 -1.22 0.28 -7.94
C ALA A 509 -0.60 -0.73 -8.91
N LEU A 510 -0.02 -1.83 -8.37
CA LEU A 510 0.53 -2.90 -9.19
C LEU A 510 -0.57 -3.62 -10.00
N LEU A 511 -1.68 -4.01 -9.36
CA LEU A 511 -2.81 -4.66 -10.05
C LEU A 511 -3.36 -3.78 -11.18
N ARG A 512 -3.56 -2.48 -10.92
CA ARG A 512 -4.10 -1.51 -11.89
C ARG A 512 -3.14 -1.28 -13.07
N SER A 513 -1.83 -1.31 -12.82
CA SER A 513 -0.83 -1.06 -13.87
C SER A 513 -0.55 -2.29 -14.73
N VAL A 514 -0.75 -3.51 -14.23
CA VAL A 514 -0.30 -4.74 -14.88
C VAL A 514 -1.45 -5.59 -15.42
N CYS A 515 -2.62 -5.62 -14.74
CA CYS A 515 -3.69 -6.56 -15.03
C CYS A 515 -4.78 -5.93 -15.92
N ASP A 516 -5.19 -6.66 -16.97
CA ASP A 516 -6.28 -6.29 -17.88
C ASP A 516 -7.58 -7.01 -17.54
N GLU A 517 -7.49 -8.17 -16.87
CA GLU A 517 -8.61 -9.02 -16.51
C GLU A 517 -8.53 -9.41 -15.04
N PHE A 518 -9.68 -9.58 -14.39
CA PHE A 518 -9.74 -10.00 -13.00
C PHE A 518 -10.53 -11.29 -12.84
N TRP A 519 -10.01 -12.21 -12.02
CA TRP A 519 -10.71 -13.40 -11.55
C TRP A 519 -10.99 -13.28 -10.07
N MET A 520 -12.25 -13.41 -9.70
CA MET A 520 -12.67 -13.39 -8.30
C MET A 520 -12.75 -14.81 -7.75
N VAL A 521 -11.97 -15.06 -6.70
CA VAL A 521 -12.05 -16.30 -5.91
C VAL A 521 -12.95 -16.03 -4.70
N SER A 522 -14.16 -16.60 -4.75
CA SER A 522 -15.13 -16.41 -3.68
C SER A 522 -16.03 -17.66 -3.54
N ARG A 523 -16.45 -17.94 -2.30
CA ARG A 523 -17.40 -19.02 -1.99
C ARG A 523 -17.03 -20.39 -2.60
N GLY A 524 -15.73 -20.66 -2.69
CA GLY A 524 -15.21 -21.91 -3.25
C GLY A 524 -15.25 -22.02 -4.77
N GLY A 525 -15.51 -20.93 -5.50
CA GLY A 525 -15.48 -20.87 -6.98
C GLY A 525 -14.49 -19.85 -7.50
N VAL A 526 -14.25 -19.87 -8.83
CA VAL A 526 -13.45 -18.90 -9.58
C VAL A 526 -14.29 -18.35 -10.72
N GLU A 527 -14.65 -17.07 -10.64
CA GLU A 527 -15.47 -16.40 -11.63
C GLU A 527 -14.73 -15.21 -12.25
N PRO A 528 -15.01 -14.83 -13.51
CA PRO A 528 -14.51 -13.57 -14.04
C PRO A 528 -15.15 -12.42 -13.27
N PHE A 529 -14.40 -11.36 -13.02
CA PHE A 529 -14.93 -10.12 -12.45
C PHE A 529 -14.97 -9.06 -13.54
N ASP A 530 -16.20 -8.67 -13.93
CA ASP A 530 -16.43 -7.63 -14.93
C ASP A 530 -16.44 -6.26 -14.24
N GLY A 531 -15.31 -5.59 -14.18
CA GLY A 531 -15.15 -4.29 -13.55
C GLY A 531 -13.69 -3.98 -13.27
N ASP A 532 -13.43 -2.77 -12.84
CA ASP A 532 -12.11 -2.33 -12.37
C ASP A 532 -11.93 -2.52 -10.85
N LEU A 533 -10.78 -2.10 -10.32
CA LEU A 533 -10.51 -2.20 -8.88
C LEU A 533 -11.39 -1.26 -8.04
N ASP A 534 -11.89 -0.17 -8.62
CA ASP A 534 -12.81 0.75 -7.93
C ASP A 534 -14.21 0.12 -7.82
N ASP A 535 -14.62 -0.65 -8.84
CA ASP A 535 -15.83 -1.47 -8.80
C ASP A 535 -15.70 -2.61 -7.78
N TYR A 536 -14.51 -3.23 -7.71
CA TYR A 536 -14.22 -4.24 -6.69
C TYR A 536 -14.29 -3.65 -5.28
N GLN A 537 -13.75 -2.47 -5.05
CA GLN A 537 -13.85 -1.78 -3.77
C GLN A 537 -15.30 -1.51 -3.38
N ARG A 538 -16.14 -1.07 -4.31
CA ARG A 538 -17.59 -0.88 -4.08
C ARG A 538 -18.28 -2.21 -3.74
N TYR A 539 -17.97 -3.27 -4.49
CA TYR A 539 -18.47 -4.61 -4.22
C TYR A 539 -18.14 -5.05 -2.79
N LEU A 540 -16.92 -4.86 -2.32
CA LEU A 540 -16.49 -5.21 -0.97
C LEU A 540 -17.26 -4.43 0.11
N LEU A 541 -17.44 -3.12 -0.09
CA LEU A 541 -18.20 -2.28 0.84
C LEU A 541 -19.67 -2.71 0.93
N ASP A 542 -20.26 -3.12 -0.18
CA ASP A 542 -21.65 -3.59 -0.21
C ASP A 542 -21.79 -4.99 0.40
N GLU A 543 -20.85 -5.89 0.15
CA GLU A 543 -20.83 -7.21 0.79
C GLU A 543 -20.65 -7.11 2.30
N ALA A 544 -19.76 -6.21 2.78
CA ALA A 544 -19.59 -5.94 4.20
C ALA A 544 -20.87 -5.39 4.87
N LYS A 545 -21.64 -4.55 4.15
CA LYS A 545 -22.96 -4.07 4.63
C LYS A 545 -23.97 -5.23 4.71
N ARG A 546 -24.02 -6.09 3.68
CA ARG A 546 -24.91 -7.26 3.66
C ARG A 546 -24.63 -8.22 4.79
N GLN A 547 -23.35 -8.54 5.04
CA GLN A 547 -22.95 -9.42 6.14
C GLN A 547 -23.34 -8.83 7.51
N ARG A 548 -23.22 -7.51 7.71
CA ARG A 548 -23.67 -6.83 8.94
C ARG A 548 -25.18 -6.88 9.10
N GLU A 549 -25.95 -6.78 8.02
CA GLU A 549 -27.41 -6.89 8.05
C GLU A 549 -27.87 -8.33 8.31
N GLU A 550 -27.19 -9.31 7.75
CA GLU A 550 -27.46 -10.73 7.98
C GLU A 550 -27.12 -11.13 9.43
N ALA A 551 -26.01 -10.66 9.98
CA ALA A 551 -25.65 -10.84 11.38
C ALA A 551 -26.70 -10.24 12.33
N LYS A 552 -27.23 -9.04 12.03
CA LYS A 552 -28.32 -8.42 12.80
C LYS A 552 -29.64 -9.18 12.69
N LYS A 553 -29.91 -9.87 11.59
CA LYS A 553 -31.10 -10.71 11.41
C LYS A 553 -30.98 -12.03 12.15
N SER A 554 -29.78 -12.63 12.25
CA SER A 554 -29.54 -13.87 12.97
C SER A 554 -29.62 -13.71 14.48
N THR A 555 -29.25 -12.54 15.02
CA THR A 555 -29.40 -12.22 16.46
C THR A 555 -30.83 -11.94 16.89
N ASN A 556 -31.75 -11.70 15.94
CA ASN A 556 -33.18 -11.46 16.20
C ASN A 556 -34.07 -12.71 16.05
N SER A 557 -33.51 -13.91 15.93
CA SER A 557 -34.30 -15.15 15.98
C SER A 557 -34.48 -15.58 17.45
N PRO A 558 -35.71 -15.58 17.99
CA PRO A 558 -35.94 -15.98 19.36
C PRO A 558 -35.83 -17.49 19.48
N THR A 559 -34.79 -17.97 20.13
CA THR A 559 -34.79 -19.33 20.68
C THR A 559 -35.81 -19.40 21.79
N ALA A 560 -36.92 -20.08 21.52
CA ALA A 560 -37.96 -20.36 22.48
C ALA A 560 -37.49 -21.49 23.43
N ALA A 561 -37.37 -21.20 24.73
CA ALA A 561 -37.72 -22.15 25.81
C ALA A 561 -37.94 -21.39 27.11
N ALA A 562 -39.23 -21.31 27.46
CA ALA A 562 -39.85 -21.39 28.77
C ALA A 562 -39.39 -20.51 29.95
N THR A 563 -40.19 -19.56 30.41
CA THR A 563 -41.06 -19.85 31.56
C THR A 563 -42.11 -18.72 31.70
N LYS A 564 -43.40 -19.16 31.86
CA LYS A 564 -44.55 -18.30 32.13
C LYS A 564 -44.46 -17.62 33.47
N VAL A 565 -44.67 -16.31 33.53
CA VAL A 565 -45.39 -15.68 34.65
C VAL A 565 -46.34 -14.64 34.02
N VAL A 566 -47.61 -14.78 34.41
CA VAL A 566 -48.77 -14.03 34.00
C VAL A 566 -48.82 -12.71 34.76
N ALA A 567 -49.02 -11.56 34.10
CA ALA A 567 -49.82 -10.45 34.63
C ALA A 567 -50.28 -9.53 33.50
N ALA A 568 -51.55 -9.43 33.44
CA ALA A 568 -52.53 -8.55 32.82
C ALA A 568 -52.12 -7.35 31.99
N ALA A 569 -52.81 -7.25 30.84
CA ALA A 569 -52.90 -6.11 29.92
C ALA A 569 -53.57 -4.87 30.53
N PRO A 570 -53.45 -3.70 29.91
CA PRO A 570 -54.55 -3.26 29.04
C PRO A 570 -54.14 -2.74 27.67
N ALA A 571 -55.12 -2.78 26.82
CA ALA A 571 -55.19 -2.57 25.40
C ALA A 571 -54.90 -1.15 24.89
N GLY A 572 -54.53 -1.07 23.64
CA GLY A 572 -54.91 0.03 22.75
C GLY A 572 -53.75 0.82 22.15
N SER A 573 -53.34 0.64 20.96
CA SER A 573 -53.87 1.30 19.79
C SER A 573 -53.06 0.99 18.54
N ASP A 574 -53.71 0.47 17.53
CA ASP A 574 -53.28 0.49 16.13
C ASP A 574 -52.90 1.92 15.71
N SER A 575 -51.73 2.11 15.15
CA SER A 575 -51.52 3.23 14.25
C SER A 575 -51.06 2.73 12.88
N LYS A 576 -52.04 2.56 12.01
CA LYS A 576 -51.86 2.57 10.57
C LYS A 576 -51.10 3.82 10.19
N LYS A 577 -49.91 3.71 9.64
CA LYS A 577 -49.25 4.81 8.93
C LYS A 577 -50.14 5.16 7.72
N SER A 578 -50.69 6.33 7.74
CA SER A 578 -51.63 6.85 6.79
C SER A 578 -51.00 7.16 5.43
N ASP A 579 -51.75 6.94 4.36
CA ASP A 579 -51.45 7.28 2.96
C ASP A 579 -51.11 8.78 2.71
N THR A 580 -51.22 9.63 3.71
CA THR A 580 -50.86 11.05 3.67
C THR A 580 -49.35 11.30 3.65
N ASP A 581 -48.54 10.47 4.29
CA ASP A 581 -47.09 10.65 4.31
C ASP A 581 -46.40 10.31 2.98
N LYS A 582 -46.94 9.34 2.26
CA LYS A 582 -46.45 8.99 0.90
C LYS A 582 -46.76 10.07 -0.14
N LYS A 583 -47.90 10.78 0.01
CA LYS A 583 -48.24 11.90 -0.88
C LYS A 583 -47.42 13.14 -0.62
N SER A 584 -47.04 13.42 0.64
CA SER A 584 -46.19 14.58 0.98
C SER A 584 -44.76 14.39 0.50
N GLU A 585 -44.23 13.15 0.55
CA GLU A 585 -42.89 12.82 0.08
C GLU A 585 -42.78 12.85 -1.45
N ALA A 586 -43.84 12.40 -2.15
CA ALA A 586 -43.92 12.50 -3.61
C ALA A 586 -44.02 13.95 -4.10
N GLN A 587 -44.76 14.80 -3.38
CA GLN A 587 -44.86 16.24 -3.70
C GLN A 587 -43.54 16.98 -3.43
N ARG A 588 -42.81 16.67 -2.35
CA ARG A 588 -41.46 17.21 -2.12
C ARG A 588 -40.48 16.83 -3.20
N ARG A 589 -40.46 15.56 -3.63
CA ARG A 589 -39.58 15.10 -4.75
C ARG A 589 -39.92 15.79 -6.06
N GLN A 590 -41.19 16.06 -6.31
CA GLN A 590 -41.64 16.73 -7.53
C GLN A 590 -41.27 18.23 -7.51
N GLN A 591 -41.35 18.91 -6.38
CA GLN A 591 -40.90 20.29 -6.22
C GLN A 591 -39.37 20.42 -6.32
N GLN A 592 -38.60 19.47 -5.76
CA GLN A 592 -37.13 19.43 -5.89
C GLN A 592 -36.70 19.19 -7.36
N LEU A 593 -37.41 18.34 -8.09
CA LEU A 593 -37.18 18.11 -9.53
C LEU A 593 -37.47 19.34 -10.39
N GLU A 594 -38.50 20.14 -10.05
CA GLU A 594 -38.82 21.38 -10.78
C GLU A 594 -37.78 22.49 -10.48
N LEU A 595 -37.27 22.60 -9.27
CA LEU A 595 -36.23 23.56 -8.86
C LEU A 595 -34.86 23.25 -9.49
N THR A 596 -34.52 21.98 -9.64
CA THR A 596 -33.20 21.57 -10.21
C THR A 596 -33.20 21.51 -11.74
N LYS A 597 -34.36 21.47 -12.40
CA LYS A 597 -34.50 21.38 -13.85
C LYS A 597 -33.80 22.51 -14.65
N PRO A 598 -33.93 23.80 -14.27
CA PRO A 598 -33.23 24.89 -14.97
C PRO A 598 -31.70 24.81 -14.77
N LEU A 599 -31.23 24.46 -13.57
CA LEU A 599 -29.82 24.35 -13.25
C LEU A 599 -29.16 23.18 -14.03
N ARG A 600 -29.82 22.05 -14.15
CA ARG A 600 -29.36 20.92 -14.97
C ARG A 600 -29.27 21.26 -16.45
N LYS A 601 -30.24 22.04 -17.00
CA LYS A 601 -30.14 22.52 -18.38
C LYS A 601 -28.98 23.50 -18.63
N GLU A 602 -28.65 24.32 -17.63
CA GLU A 602 -27.51 25.23 -17.71
C GLU A 602 -26.19 24.45 -17.64
N LEU A 603 -26.11 23.44 -16.77
CA LEU A 603 -24.97 22.54 -16.64
C LEU A 603 -24.69 21.75 -17.92
N GLU A 604 -25.73 21.21 -18.57
CA GLU A 604 -25.62 20.50 -19.84
C GLU A 604 -25.11 21.40 -20.98
N LYS A 605 -25.48 22.68 -21.00
CA LYS A 605 -24.95 23.67 -21.95
C LYS A 605 -23.48 24.00 -21.71
N ILE A 606 -23.07 24.04 -20.45
CA ILE A 606 -21.67 24.29 -20.08
C ILE A 606 -20.82 23.08 -20.45
N ASP A 607 -21.28 21.86 -20.19
CA ASP A 607 -20.61 20.63 -20.61
C ASP A 607 -20.40 20.58 -22.14
N GLN A 608 -21.41 20.91 -22.92
CA GLN A 608 -21.30 20.97 -24.38
C GLN A 608 -20.25 22.01 -24.81
N LYS A 609 -20.18 23.18 -24.15
CA LYS A 609 -19.20 24.21 -24.45
C LYS A 609 -17.77 23.77 -24.05
N ILE A 610 -17.59 23.17 -22.89
CA ILE A 610 -16.28 22.63 -22.46
C ILE A 610 -15.80 21.59 -23.47
N HIS A 611 -16.68 20.70 -23.91
CA HIS A 611 -16.36 19.67 -24.90
C HIS A 611 -15.97 20.27 -26.27
N SER A 612 -16.68 21.30 -26.74
CA SER A 612 -16.37 21.97 -28.02
C SER A 612 -15.06 22.75 -27.98
N LEU A 613 -14.79 23.46 -26.88
CA LEU A 613 -13.52 24.19 -26.69
C LEU A 613 -12.34 23.25 -26.50
N GLY A 614 -12.52 22.10 -25.83
CA GLY A 614 -11.53 21.05 -25.72
C GLY A 614 -11.14 20.44 -27.07
N ALA A 615 -12.11 20.20 -27.95
CA ALA A 615 -11.85 19.73 -29.31
C ALA A 615 -11.14 20.80 -30.17
N GLU A 616 -11.49 22.09 -30.02
CA GLU A 616 -10.81 23.22 -30.69
C GLU A 616 -9.37 23.33 -30.17
N LYS A 617 -9.11 23.20 -28.88
CA LYS A 617 -7.78 23.20 -28.26
C LYS A 617 -6.89 22.14 -28.90
N ILE A 618 -7.33 20.90 -28.96
CA ILE A 618 -6.56 19.78 -29.54
C ILE A 618 -6.26 20.04 -31.01
N SER A 619 -7.19 20.60 -31.78
CA SER A 619 -6.98 20.93 -33.20
C SER A 619 -5.93 22.04 -33.40
N LEU A 620 -5.93 23.04 -32.51
CA LEU A 620 -4.96 24.15 -32.55
C LEU A 620 -3.58 23.71 -32.06
N GLU A 621 -3.49 22.81 -31.08
CA GLU A 621 -2.22 22.20 -30.64
C GLU A 621 -1.58 21.37 -31.77
N ASN A 622 -2.37 20.61 -32.51
CA ASN A 622 -1.91 19.87 -33.68
C ASN A 622 -1.45 20.81 -34.81
N LEU A 623 -2.12 21.96 -35.00
CA LEU A 623 -1.68 23.00 -35.95
C LEU A 623 -0.37 23.63 -35.53
N LEU A 624 -0.12 23.87 -34.24
CA LEU A 624 1.14 24.41 -33.74
C LEU A 624 2.33 23.46 -33.97
N THR A 625 2.11 22.16 -33.94
CA THR A 625 3.15 21.15 -34.18
C THR A 625 3.48 21.00 -35.69
N THR A 626 2.54 21.33 -36.58
CA THR A 626 2.68 21.15 -38.04
C THR A 626 3.02 22.43 -38.81
N SER A 627 2.66 23.62 -38.30
CA SER A 627 2.86 24.89 -38.98
C SER A 627 4.30 25.43 -38.79
N LYS A 628 4.94 25.86 -39.92
CA LYS A 628 6.25 26.50 -39.93
C LYS A 628 6.19 28.03 -40.13
N VAL A 629 5.00 28.61 -40.16
CA VAL A 629 4.80 30.05 -40.46
C VAL A 629 4.66 30.85 -39.17
N THR A 630 5.57 31.75 -38.89
CA THR A 630 5.67 32.48 -37.60
C THR A 630 4.43 33.34 -37.27
N THR A 631 3.71 33.84 -38.27
CA THR A 631 2.47 34.61 -38.06
C THR A 631 1.29 33.75 -37.67
N GLU A 632 1.18 32.54 -38.21
CA GLU A 632 0.14 31.57 -37.84
C GLU A 632 0.37 31.02 -36.43
N ILE A 633 1.61 30.74 -36.06
CA ILE A 633 1.99 30.28 -34.70
C ILE A 633 1.58 31.33 -33.65
N ALA A 634 1.81 32.63 -33.95
CA ALA A 634 1.43 33.70 -33.02
C ALA A 634 -0.09 33.89 -32.87
N GLN A 635 -0.86 33.71 -33.96
CA GLN A 635 -2.33 33.76 -33.90
C GLN A 635 -2.93 32.55 -33.18
N THR A 636 -2.44 31.37 -33.51
CA THR A 636 -2.86 30.11 -32.87
C THR A 636 -2.55 30.11 -31.38
N GLY A 637 -1.38 30.62 -30.97
CA GLY A 637 -0.99 30.76 -29.57
C GLY A 637 -1.89 31.75 -28.78
N ARG A 638 -2.31 32.87 -29.41
CA ARG A 638 -3.27 33.78 -28.77
C ARG A 638 -4.65 33.15 -28.60
N ARG A 639 -5.10 32.40 -29.60
CA ARG A 639 -6.40 31.70 -29.55
C ARG A 639 -6.39 30.60 -28.52
N LEU A 640 -5.28 29.85 -28.42
CA LEU A 640 -5.11 28.79 -27.39
C LEU A 640 -5.17 29.37 -25.99
N LYS A 641 -4.51 30.48 -25.71
CA LYS A 641 -4.56 31.17 -24.43
C LYS A 641 -5.96 31.68 -24.07
N ALA A 642 -6.70 32.17 -25.08
CA ALA A 642 -8.10 32.59 -24.89
C ALA A 642 -8.98 31.40 -24.53
N ILE A 643 -8.84 30.24 -25.22
CA ILE A 643 -9.58 29.02 -24.95
C ILE A 643 -9.26 28.49 -23.53
N GLU A 644 -7.99 28.55 -23.10
CA GLU A 644 -7.63 28.14 -21.74
C GLU A 644 -8.31 29.02 -20.68
N THR A 645 -8.36 30.32 -20.89
CA THR A 645 -9.04 31.24 -19.97
C THR A 645 -10.54 30.97 -19.93
N ASP A 646 -11.16 30.72 -21.10
CA ASP A 646 -12.59 30.39 -21.20
C ASP A 646 -12.92 29.03 -20.56
N LEU A 647 -12.05 28.03 -20.70
CA LEU A 647 -12.22 26.72 -20.07
C LEU A 647 -12.21 26.84 -18.55
N VAL A 648 -11.24 27.54 -17.95
CA VAL A 648 -11.17 27.75 -16.50
C VAL A 648 -12.43 28.44 -15.98
N ALA A 649 -12.93 29.47 -16.66
CA ALA A 649 -14.14 30.16 -16.25
C ALA A 649 -15.41 29.29 -16.37
N LEU A 650 -15.46 28.40 -17.36
CA LEU A 650 -16.56 27.46 -17.53
C LEU A 650 -16.51 26.32 -16.51
N GLU A 651 -15.32 25.84 -16.14
CA GLU A 651 -15.11 24.82 -15.10
C GLU A 651 -15.50 25.36 -13.72
N GLU A 652 -15.12 26.61 -13.38
CA GLU A 652 -15.57 27.28 -12.15
C GLU A 652 -17.11 27.38 -12.10
N ARG A 653 -17.72 27.77 -13.21
CA ARG A 653 -19.18 27.89 -13.31
C ARG A 653 -19.88 26.55 -13.21
N TRP A 654 -19.28 25.50 -13.79
CA TRP A 654 -19.76 24.12 -13.68
C TRP A 654 -19.77 23.63 -12.24
N LEU A 655 -18.68 23.90 -11.48
CA LEU A 655 -18.58 23.58 -10.05
C LEU A 655 -19.65 24.30 -9.22
N GLU A 656 -19.84 25.62 -9.44
CA GLU A 656 -20.91 26.36 -8.74
C GLU A 656 -22.30 25.81 -8.98
N LEU A 657 -22.59 25.40 -10.21
CA LEU A 657 -23.91 24.84 -10.56
C LEU A 657 -24.11 23.44 -9.97
N THR A 658 -23.05 22.63 -9.92
CA THR A 658 -23.09 21.30 -9.32
C THR A 658 -23.35 21.42 -7.82
N GLU A 659 -22.66 22.31 -7.12
CA GLU A 659 -22.87 22.58 -5.71
C GLU A 659 -24.30 23.07 -5.41
N LYS A 660 -24.83 23.96 -6.25
CA LYS A 660 -26.23 24.45 -6.15
C LYS A 660 -27.25 23.34 -6.38
N ILE A 661 -26.98 22.40 -7.27
CA ILE A 661 -27.83 21.24 -7.52
C ILE A 661 -27.80 20.28 -6.33
N GLU A 662 -26.64 20.05 -5.74
CA GLU A 662 -26.47 19.21 -4.54
C GLU A 662 -27.18 19.83 -3.32
N VAL A 663 -27.00 21.10 -3.08
CA VAL A 663 -27.70 21.83 -2.01
C VAL A 663 -29.22 21.85 -2.21
N ALA A 664 -29.69 21.93 -3.44
CA ALA A 664 -31.12 21.88 -3.75
C ALA A 664 -31.70 20.46 -3.72
N ALA A 665 -30.83 19.42 -3.79
CA ALA A 665 -31.20 18.01 -3.70
C ALA A 665 -31.15 17.47 -2.27
N ALA A 666 -30.37 18.10 -1.38
CA ALA A 666 -30.32 17.79 0.05
C ALA A 666 -31.50 18.43 0.79
#